data_29694ee766165f93eaa8cb5efaf7eee6
#
_entry.id   29694ee766165f93eaa8cb5efaf7eee6
#
_cell.length_a   1.000
_cell.length_b   1.000
_cell.length_c   1.000
_cell.angle_alpha   90.00
_cell.angle_beta   90.00
_cell.angle_gamma   90.00
#
_symmetry.space_group_name_H-M   'P 1'
#
loop_
_entity.id
_entity.type
_entity.pdbx_description
1 polymer ?
#
loop_
_entity_poly.entity_id
_entity_poly.type
_entity_poly.pdbx_seq_one_letter_code
_entity_poly.pdbx_strand_id
1 'polypeptide(L)'
;MKNKKTVWSSRYNETEQSREAVSSIAKFNNISEISASLLYNRGYHTPDDASKFLNFNDVVMHSPLLLKDIEKAVKRISEALRNNERIAIFGDYDVDGVTSVTMLYLYLHNLGADIGYYIPNRIGEGYGLSRDAIYLLHTKGVKLIITVDTGITAVDEVEYAKSLGIDMVITDHHECQEVIPDAIAVVNPHQSDCQYPFESLAGVGVIFKVICAYEIINFGDRNNEAEAVKSIYYRFADLAAIGTIADVMPIVDENRIIVKFGLEMIQKTKRPGLLALMEAASLGSNPNVRPVVPDNKPKVEKQRKINSTYIGFTIAPRINAAGRISSASKAVELLLSEDIDEAWDLAYELCEINYQRQLEENKIAEQAYQKIENELDLNSQKVIVIEDDEWLQGVVGIVSSKVTEKYGLPSILISFDGASCGIPSELDVGKGSGRSIKGFNLVDALSHSKDTLVKYGGHELAAGLSVRRKDVDKFRTKINEYANTILNEEDLCYTIEADREINIHNATLELAKELSILEPFGNMNPTPNFIMRNLKVLRAYLIGGGNHSKLVLEQNGRTINAVLFHKSYLSLNIKENDLIDAIFTLEVNKFNNTESVQMIIQDIKLSEDYVSYFKKENDIYESFNRGEALECDDIIPTRDDFVTVYSLLRKEFRTGNDMMTEIEIYHMISAQKSANIRLAKLKIILDILNELKICTVKLVSPGIYQYDIYFNSEKANIEKSSILKKLKNQCIRK
;
A
#
# COMPACT_ATOMS: atom_id res chain seq x y z
N MET A 1 -15.69 -11.84 -15.27
CA MET A 1 -14.39 -11.96 -14.53
C MET A 1 -14.51 -13.06 -13.50
N LYS A 2 -13.66 -14.09 -13.51
CA LYS A 2 -13.56 -14.99 -12.35
C LYS A 2 -13.07 -14.13 -11.17
N ASN A 3 -13.88 -14.03 -10.10
CA ASN A 3 -13.41 -13.42 -8.85
C ASN A 3 -12.14 -14.14 -8.43
N LYS A 4 -11.00 -13.45 -8.45
CA LYS A 4 -9.75 -14.03 -7.94
C LYS A 4 -9.96 -14.44 -6.50
N LYS A 5 -9.58 -15.67 -6.19
CA LYS A 5 -9.66 -16.20 -4.84
C LYS A 5 -8.61 -15.47 -3.99
N THR A 6 -9.07 -14.60 -3.10
CA THR A 6 -8.20 -14.01 -2.08
C THR A 6 -7.98 -15.04 -0.99
N VAL A 7 -6.74 -15.38 -0.73
CA VAL A 7 -6.33 -16.28 0.35
C VAL A 7 -5.82 -15.44 1.52
N TRP A 8 -6.30 -15.72 2.72
CA TRP A 8 -5.83 -15.08 3.94
C TRP A 8 -4.94 -16.02 4.72
N SER A 9 -3.79 -15.51 5.14
CA SER A 9 -2.85 -16.24 6.00
C SER A 9 -2.52 -15.43 7.25
N SER A 10 -2.19 -16.10 8.34
CA SER A 10 -1.68 -15.49 9.57
C SER A 10 -0.18 -15.71 9.65
N ARG A 11 0.58 -14.65 9.95
CA ARG A 11 2.03 -14.73 10.19
C ARG A 11 2.34 -15.38 11.53
N TYR A 12 1.50 -15.15 12.52
CA TYR A 12 1.70 -15.74 13.83
C TYR A 12 1.31 -17.21 13.83
N ASN A 13 2.32 -18.05 13.94
CA ASN A 13 2.13 -19.48 14.15
C ASN A 13 2.31 -19.80 15.64
N GLU A 14 1.25 -20.22 16.29
CA GLU A 14 1.20 -20.45 17.72
C GLU A 14 1.81 -21.82 18.07
N THR A 15 3.10 -21.83 18.38
CA THR A 15 3.87 -22.96 18.89
C THR A 15 4.19 -22.73 20.38
N GLU A 16 4.64 -23.77 21.09
CA GLU A 16 5.10 -23.62 22.47
C GLU A 16 6.25 -22.60 22.56
N GLN A 17 7.22 -22.69 21.68
CA GLN A 17 8.35 -21.76 21.59
C GLN A 17 7.92 -20.31 21.34
N SER A 18 6.98 -20.07 20.41
CA SER A 18 6.50 -18.72 20.11
C SER A 18 5.71 -18.13 21.28
N ARG A 19 4.91 -18.96 21.99
CA ARG A 19 4.18 -18.51 23.19
C ARG A 19 5.12 -18.08 24.31
N GLU A 20 6.15 -18.86 24.60
CA GLU A 20 7.14 -18.56 25.64
C GLU A 20 7.90 -17.26 25.32
N ALA A 21 8.36 -17.11 24.05
CA ALA A 21 9.05 -15.90 23.59
C ALA A 21 8.13 -14.68 23.70
N VAL A 22 6.91 -14.76 23.20
CA VAL A 22 5.91 -13.66 23.24
C VAL A 22 5.59 -13.30 24.68
N SER A 23 5.37 -14.26 25.57
CA SER A 23 5.10 -13.98 26.99
C SER A 23 6.28 -13.31 27.69
N SER A 24 7.53 -13.73 27.36
CA SER A 24 8.75 -13.12 27.90
C SER A 24 8.91 -11.67 27.41
N ILE A 25 8.74 -11.42 26.10
CA ILE A 25 8.78 -10.07 25.51
C ILE A 25 7.72 -9.16 26.15
N ALA A 26 6.48 -9.66 26.27
CA ALA A 26 5.36 -8.91 26.84
C ALA A 26 5.66 -8.45 28.29
N LYS A 27 6.10 -9.39 29.13
CA LYS A 27 6.41 -9.11 30.54
C LYS A 27 7.57 -8.15 30.72
N PHE A 28 8.65 -8.35 29.98
CA PHE A 28 9.86 -7.53 30.09
C PHE A 28 9.60 -6.08 29.64
N ASN A 29 8.87 -5.90 28.54
CA ASN A 29 8.61 -4.59 27.95
C ASN A 29 7.29 -3.95 28.45
N ASN A 30 6.55 -4.61 29.34
CA ASN A 30 5.26 -4.13 29.85
C ASN A 30 4.26 -3.78 28.74
N ILE A 31 4.11 -4.67 27.78
CA ILE A 31 3.17 -4.57 26.66
C ILE A 31 2.25 -5.80 26.62
N SER A 32 1.16 -5.71 25.86
CA SER A 32 0.26 -6.84 25.65
C SER A 32 0.93 -8.00 24.87
N GLU A 33 0.46 -9.22 25.06
CA GLU A 33 0.92 -10.37 24.27
C GLU A 33 0.60 -10.20 22.75
N ILE A 34 -0.41 -9.41 22.42
CA ILE A 34 -0.71 -9.07 21.03
C ILE A 34 0.43 -8.23 20.46
N SER A 35 0.80 -7.13 21.09
CA SER A 35 1.91 -6.29 20.66
C SER A 35 3.25 -7.04 20.65
N ALA A 36 3.49 -7.89 21.64
CA ALA A 36 4.67 -8.74 21.69
C ALA A 36 4.71 -9.75 20.51
N SER A 37 3.55 -10.33 20.12
CA SER A 37 3.49 -11.23 18.97
C SER A 37 3.76 -10.50 17.63
N LEU A 38 3.42 -9.22 17.52
CA LEU A 38 3.75 -8.40 16.36
C LEU A 38 5.27 -8.19 16.25
N LEU A 39 5.94 -7.93 17.37
CA LEU A 39 7.41 -7.81 17.43
C LEU A 39 8.07 -9.15 17.07
N TYR A 40 7.55 -10.24 17.60
CA TYR A 40 8.03 -11.59 17.29
C TYR A 40 7.94 -11.89 15.78
N ASN A 41 6.80 -11.58 15.14
CA ASN A 41 6.61 -11.74 13.70
C ASN A 41 7.56 -10.87 12.85
N ARG A 42 8.09 -9.79 13.43
CA ARG A 42 9.05 -8.88 12.79
C ARG A 42 10.50 -9.25 13.04
N GLY A 43 10.75 -10.42 13.66
CA GLY A 43 12.09 -10.95 13.91
C GLY A 43 12.70 -10.58 15.26
N TYR A 44 11.99 -9.87 16.13
CA TYR A 44 12.45 -9.55 17.48
C TYR A 44 12.08 -10.68 18.44
N HIS A 45 12.93 -11.70 18.53
CA HIS A 45 12.62 -12.92 19.26
C HIS A 45 13.02 -12.90 20.74
N THR A 46 13.81 -11.91 21.16
CA THR A 46 14.24 -11.76 22.57
C THR A 46 13.66 -10.49 23.19
N PRO A 47 13.50 -10.45 24.55
CA PRO A 47 13.09 -9.25 25.24
C PRO A 47 13.98 -8.03 24.98
N ASP A 48 15.30 -8.22 24.90
CA ASP A 48 16.27 -7.15 24.68
C ASP A 48 16.17 -6.57 23.26
N ASP A 49 16.00 -7.42 22.22
CA ASP A 49 15.84 -6.95 20.83
C ASP A 49 14.53 -6.16 20.70
N ALA A 50 13.44 -6.66 21.30
CA ALA A 50 12.17 -5.95 21.36
C ALA A 50 12.30 -4.60 22.08
N SER A 51 13.06 -4.56 23.18
CA SER A 51 13.32 -3.33 23.94
C SER A 51 14.08 -2.30 23.09
N LYS A 52 15.12 -2.71 22.34
CA LYS A 52 15.84 -1.83 21.43
C LYS A 52 14.92 -1.23 20.35
N PHE A 53 14.02 -2.04 19.79
CA PHE A 53 13.02 -1.55 18.83
C PHE A 53 12.05 -0.54 19.44
N LEU A 54 11.64 -0.72 20.69
CA LEU A 54 10.67 0.13 21.37
C LEU A 54 11.29 1.43 21.94
N ASN A 55 12.53 1.37 22.44
CA ASN A 55 13.20 2.45 23.14
C ASN A 55 14.16 3.21 22.25
N PHE A 56 13.66 4.25 21.59
CA PHE A 56 14.48 5.09 20.69
C PHE A 56 15.59 5.88 21.38
N ASN A 57 15.40 6.20 22.67
CA ASN A 57 16.36 7.05 23.39
C ASN A 57 17.69 6.34 23.69
N ASP A 58 17.68 4.99 23.66
CA ASP A 58 18.82 4.16 23.99
C ASP A 58 19.55 3.64 22.74
N VAL A 59 19.02 3.91 21.54
CA VAL A 59 19.63 3.46 20.28
C VAL A 59 20.66 4.49 19.85
N VAL A 60 21.93 4.09 19.85
CA VAL A 60 23.03 4.88 19.31
C VAL A 60 23.09 4.60 17.81
N MET A 61 23.05 5.67 17.00
CA MET A 61 23.28 5.53 15.57
C MET A 61 24.71 5.02 15.31
N HIS A 62 24.84 4.21 14.26
CA HIS A 62 26.16 3.73 13.83
C HIS A 62 27.06 4.89 13.45
N SER A 63 28.35 4.79 13.82
CA SER A 63 29.34 5.84 13.49
C SER A 63 29.42 6.02 11.98
N PRO A 64 29.23 7.25 11.45
CA PRO A 64 29.37 7.51 10.04
C PRO A 64 30.79 7.21 9.52
N LEU A 65 31.80 7.18 10.41
CA LEU A 65 33.20 6.88 10.06
C LEU A 65 33.42 5.43 9.62
N LEU A 66 32.45 4.54 9.81
CA LEU A 66 32.44 3.16 9.33
C LEU A 66 32.13 3.04 7.83
N LEU A 67 31.52 4.07 7.23
CA LEU A 67 31.26 4.08 5.79
C LEU A 67 32.56 4.14 5.02
N LYS A 68 32.72 3.25 4.04
CA LYS A 68 33.89 3.22 3.19
C LYS A 68 34.09 4.57 2.47
N ASP A 69 35.34 5.00 2.34
CA ASP A 69 35.76 6.24 1.70
C ASP A 69 35.21 7.55 2.31
N ILE A 70 34.48 7.50 3.42
CA ILE A 70 33.88 8.69 4.04
C ILE A 70 34.92 9.77 4.41
N GLU A 71 36.07 9.35 4.95
CA GLU A 71 37.16 10.30 5.31
C GLU A 71 37.78 10.93 4.07
N LYS A 72 37.89 10.17 2.94
CA LYS A 72 38.38 10.72 1.67
C LYS A 72 37.39 11.75 1.11
N ALA A 73 36.06 11.43 1.16
CA ALA A 73 35.02 12.35 0.75
C ALA A 73 35.07 13.66 1.55
N VAL A 74 35.07 13.57 2.89
CA VAL A 74 35.17 14.74 3.78
C VAL A 74 36.43 15.56 3.51
N LYS A 75 37.57 14.90 3.34
CA LYS A 75 38.84 15.58 3.02
C LYS A 75 38.75 16.36 1.72
N ARG A 76 38.22 15.72 0.63
CA ARG A 76 38.13 16.39 -0.68
C ARG A 76 37.14 17.56 -0.66
N ILE A 77 36.01 17.42 0.04
CA ILE A 77 35.03 18.51 0.24
C ILE A 77 35.69 19.67 1.02
N SER A 78 36.45 19.37 2.10
CA SER A 78 37.15 20.38 2.88
C SER A 78 38.24 21.08 2.08
N GLU A 79 38.91 20.39 1.16
CA GLU A 79 39.86 21.00 0.23
C GLU A 79 39.20 21.95 -0.76
N ALA A 80 38.06 21.57 -1.32
CA ALA A 80 37.27 22.42 -2.22
C ALA A 80 36.85 23.73 -1.53
N LEU A 81 36.34 23.63 -0.30
CA LEU A 81 35.95 24.79 0.50
C LEU A 81 37.11 25.72 0.78
N ARG A 82 38.24 25.18 1.22
CA ARG A 82 39.48 25.99 1.53
C ARG A 82 40.04 26.71 0.30
N ASN A 83 39.93 26.07 -0.87
CA ASN A 83 40.43 26.59 -2.13
C ASN A 83 39.41 27.46 -2.87
N ASN A 84 38.18 27.66 -2.34
CA ASN A 84 37.03 28.30 -3.00
C ASN A 84 36.78 27.70 -4.39
N GLU A 85 36.88 26.38 -4.50
CA GLU A 85 36.56 25.67 -5.72
C GLU A 85 35.03 25.62 -5.94
N ARG A 86 34.60 25.77 -7.18
CA ARG A 86 33.19 25.64 -7.52
C ARG A 86 32.74 24.19 -7.45
N ILE A 87 31.71 23.93 -6.64
CA ILE A 87 31.15 22.62 -6.38
C ILE A 87 29.77 22.48 -7.10
N ALA A 88 29.50 21.34 -7.70
CA ALA A 88 28.16 20.99 -8.18
C ALA A 88 27.66 19.74 -7.47
N ILE A 89 26.45 19.80 -6.95
CA ILE A 89 25.72 18.63 -6.49
C ILE A 89 24.95 18.07 -7.67
N PHE A 90 25.17 16.79 -8.02
CA PHE A 90 24.45 16.11 -9.07
C PHE A 90 23.48 15.09 -8.44
N GLY A 91 22.18 15.33 -8.51
CA GLY A 91 21.17 14.49 -7.87
C GLY A 91 20.22 13.79 -8.84
N ASP A 92 19.43 12.86 -8.33
CA ASP A 92 18.31 12.28 -9.06
C ASP A 92 17.05 13.17 -8.96
N TYR A 93 16.06 12.88 -9.82
CA TYR A 93 14.83 13.67 -9.99
C TYR A 93 13.69 13.25 -9.06
N ASP A 94 13.82 12.20 -8.27
CA ASP A 94 12.81 11.76 -7.31
C ASP A 94 12.94 12.45 -5.94
N VAL A 95 12.10 12.06 -4.98
CA VAL A 95 12.09 12.69 -3.65
C VAL A 95 13.38 12.47 -2.89
N ASP A 96 14.00 11.29 -3.01
CA ASP A 96 15.25 11.00 -2.32
C ASP A 96 16.39 11.85 -2.89
N GLY A 97 16.53 11.91 -4.21
CA GLY A 97 17.48 12.80 -4.87
C GLY A 97 17.24 14.27 -4.56
N VAL A 98 15.98 14.74 -4.63
CA VAL A 98 15.61 16.15 -4.30
C VAL A 98 15.95 16.51 -2.85
N THR A 99 15.62 15.64 -1.89
CA THR A 99 15.91 15.91 -0.46
C THR A 99 17.43 15.81 -0.17
N SER A 100 18.12 14.90 -0.84
CA SER A 100 19.58 14.77 -0.78
C SER A 100 20.30 16.03 -1.29
N VAL A 101 19.91 16.51 -2.48
CA VAL A 101 20.41 17.77 -3.06
C VAL A 101 20.16 18.93 -2.11
N THR A 102 18.92 19.07 -1.64
CA THR A 102 18.52 20.16 -0.74
C THR A 102 19.34 20.16 0.55
N MET A 103 19.49 18.99 1.17
CA MET A 103 20.22 18.84 2.44
C MET A 103 21.70 19.22 2.29
N LEU A 104 22.37 18.66 1.29
CA LEU A 104 23.78 18.91 1.06
C LEU A 104 24.02 20.36 0.63
N TYR A 105 23.14 20.92 -0.22
CA TYR A 105 23.21 22.32 -0.63
C TYR A 105 23.12 23.26 0.58
N LEU A 106 22.09 23.12 1.42
CA LEU A 106 21.91 23.93 2.62
C LEU A 106 23.10 23.83 3.57
N TYR A 107 23.67 22.64 3.73
CA TYR A 107 24.80 22.42 4.60
C TYR A 107 26.05 23.13 4.09
N LEU A 108 26.47 22.90 2.84
CA LEU A 108 27.69 23.46 2.25
C LEU A 108 27.55 24.97 1.98
N HIS A 109 26.39 25.46 1.59
CA HIS A 109 26.11 26.88 1.43
C HIS A 109 26.33 27.64 2.75
N ASN A 110 25.86 27.08 3.86
CA ASN A 110 26.09 27.67 5.20
C ASN A 110 27.54 27.66 5.63
N LEU A 111 28.40 26.82 5.03
CA LEU A 111 29.86 26.84 5.21
C LEU A 111 30.56 27.81 4.26
N GLY A 112 29.81 28.53 3.40
CA GLY A 112 30.35 29.52 2.47
C GLY A 112 30.86 28.96 1.15
N ALA A 113 30.42 27.75 0.74
CA ALA A 113 30.81 27.14 -0.53
C ALA A 113 30.27 27.93 -1.75
N ASP A 114 31.08 28.04 -2.83
CA ASP A 114 30.56 28.37 -4.18
C ASP A 114 29.94 27.10 -4.77
N ILE A 115 28.62 26.96 -4.57
CA ILE A 115 27.89 25.71 -4.82
C ILE A 115 26.68 25.92 -5.72
N GLY A 116 26.48 24.96 -6.63
CA GLY A 116 25.27 24.83 -7.43
C GLY A 116 24.79 23.39 -7.45
N TYR A 117 23.65 23.15 -8.06
CA TYR A 117 23.15 21.79 -8.25
C TYR A 117 22.70 21.55 -9.70
N TYR A 118 22.62 20.29 -10.07
CA TYR A 118 22.11 19.81 -11.35
C TYR A 118 21.27 18.57 -11.13
N ILE A 119 20.06 18.55 -11.70
CA ILE A 119 19.17 17.40 -11.71
C ILE A 119 18.79 17.13 -13.18
N PRO A 120 19.08 15.92 -13.71
CA PRO A 120 18.76 15.60 -15.09
C PRO A 120 17.26 15.54 -15.32
N ASN A 121 16.81 15.92 -16.52
CA ASN A 121 15.43 15.75 -16.91
C ASN A 121 15.17 14.30 -17.29
N ARG A 122 14.17 13.68 -16.67
CA ARG A 122 13.74 12.30 -16.94
C ARG A 122 13.38 12.10 -18.43
N ILE A 123 12.73 13.11 -19.02
CA ILE A 123 12.37 13.14 -20.44
C ILE A 123 13.50 13.81 -21.21
N GLY A 124 14.25 13.03 -21.98
CA GLY A 124 15.36 13.51 -22.81
C GLY A 124 16.74 13.07 -22.35
N GLU A 125 17.12 13.34 -21.09
CA GLU A 125 18.45 12.99 -20.58
C GLU A 125 18.50 11.57 -19.97
N GLY A 126 17.41 11.13 -19.36
CA GLY A 126 17.31 9.80 -18.73
C GLY A 126 17.72 9.82 -17.25
N TYR A 127 18.18 8.68 -16.75
CA TYR A 127 18.59 8.47 -15.37
C TYR A 127 20.14 8.54 -15.26
N GLY A 128 20.63 9.18 -14.20
CA GLY A 128 22.05 9.20 -13.84
C GLY A 128 22.85 10.25 -14.57
N LEU A 129 24.18 10.14 -14.42
CA LEU A 129 25.13 11.06 -15.05
C LEU A 129 25.14 10.91 -16.58
N SER A 130 25.41 12.02 -17.25
CA SER A 130 25.66 12.02 -18.70
C SER A 130 26.90 12.86 -19.05
N ARG A 131 27.57 12.52 -20.14
CA ARG A 131 28.72 13.29 -20.61
C ARG A 131 28.37 14.73 -20.93
N ASP A 132 27.17 14.98 -21.47
CA ASP A 132 26.69 16.33 -21.81
C ASP A 132 26.50 17.18 -20.55
N ALA A 133 25.92 16.62 -19.50
CA ALA A 133 25.76 17.31 -18.21
C ALA A 133 27.12 17.61 -17.56
N ILE A 134 28.07 16.65 -17.58
CA ILE A 134 29.44 16.86 -17.06
C ILE A 134 30.15 17.96 -17.85
N TYR A 135 30.04 17.94 -19.19
CA TYR A 135 30.63 18.99 -20.04
C TYR A 135 30.03 20.36 -19.75
N LEU A 136 28.71 20.44 -19.56
CA LEU A 136 28.03 21.68 -19.16
C LEU A 136 28.56 22.20 -17.81
N LEU A 137 28.74 21.33 -16.82
CA LEU A 137 29.32 21.71 -15.51
C LEU A 137 30.79 22.16 -15.65
N HIS A 138 31.55 21.49 -16.50
CA HIS A 138 32.94 21.91 -16.81
C HIS A 138 32.96 23.33 -17.38
N THR A 139 32.11 23.68 -18.32
CA THR A 139 32.01 25.04 -18.92
C THR A 139 31.67 26.11 -17.90
N LYS A 140 30.93 25.72 -16.81
CA LYS A 140 30.62 26.61 -15.68
C LYS A 140 31.77 26.71 -14.64
N GLY A 141 32.90 26.08 -14.88
CA GLY A 141 34.09 26.15 -14.02
C GLY A 141 34.03 25.24 -12.78
N VAL A 142 33.17 24.24 -12.75
CA VAL A 142 33.03 23.24 -11.67
C VAL A 142 34.35 22.46 -11.56
N LYS A 143 34.86 22.28 -10.33
CA LYS A 143 36.07 21.51 -10.00
C LYS A 143 35.77 20.24 -9.22
N LEU A 144 34.64 20.20 -8.51
CA LEU A 144 34.18 19.04 -7.77
C LEU A 144 32.72 18.79 -8.06
N ILE A 145 32.38 17.58 -8.50
CA ILE A 145 30.99 17.07 -8.57
C ILE A 145 30.80 16.12 -7.40
N ILE A 146 29.74 16.35 -6.62
CA ILE A 146 29.30 15.42 -5.58
C ILE A 146 27.97 14.83 -6.07
N THR A 147 27.95 13.53 -6.37
CA THR A 147 26.67 12.88 -6.71
C THR A 147 25.92 12.52 -5.45
N VAL A 148 24.61 12.61 -5.51
CA VAL A 148 23.71 12.21 -4.43
C VAL A 148 22.59 11.34 -4.99
N ASP A 149 22.35 10.17 -4.38
CA ASP A 149 21.35 9.22 -4.79
C ASP A 149 21.53 8.72 -6.25
N THR A 150 22.75 8.74 -6.74
CA THR A 150 23.12 8.27 -8.09
C THR A 150 24.63 8.17 -8.23
N GLY A 151 25.08 7.45 -9.25
CA GLY A 151 26.48 7.50 -9.68
C GLY A 151 27.27 6.22 -9.49
N ILE A 152 26.80 5.23 -8.72
CA ILE A 152 27.54 3.98 -8.47
C ILE A 152 27.78 3.15 -9.74
N THR A 153 27.01 3.37 -10.77
CA THR A 153 27.14 2.68 -12.08
C THR A 153 27.85 3.50 -13.15
N ALA A 154 28.26 4.74 -12.83
CA ALA A 154 28.73 5.75 -13.80
C ALA A 154 30.24 5.66 -14.07
N VAL A 155 30.75 4.47 -14.47
CA VAL A 155 32.18 4.23 -14.68
C VAL A 155 32.75 5.13 -15.78
N ASP A 156 32.10 5.14 -16.96
CA ASP A 156 32.57 5.90 -18.14
C ASP A 156 32.44 7.42 -17.94
N GLU A 157 31.42 7.85 -17.18
CA GLU A 157 31.16 9.26 -16.87
C GLU A 157 32.19 9.80 -15.90
N VAL A 158 32.65 9.01 -14.92
CA VAL A 158 33.71 9.36 -13.99
C VAL A 158 35.05 9.50 -14.73
N GLU A 159 35.39 8.57 -15.59
CA GLU A 159 36.60 8.67 -16.43
C GLU A 159 36.55 9.93 -17.32
N TYR A 160 35.38 10.24 -17.88
CA TYR A 160 35.20 11.45 -18.67
C TYR A 160 35.38 12.72 -17.83
N ALA A 161 34.80 12.78 -16.62
CA ALA A 161 35.02 13.91 -15.69
C ALA A 161 36.51 14.12 -15.34
N LYS A 162 37.23 13.04 -15.05
CA LYS A 162 38.69 13.09 -14.84
C LYS A 162 39.42 13.67 -16.05
N SER A 163 39.04 13.29 -17.26
CA SER A 163 39.70 13.82 -18.48
C SER A 163 39.49 15.32 -18.65
N LEU A 164 38.48 15.91 -18.05
CA LEU A 164 38.16 17.33 -18.00
C LEU A 164 38.77 18.06 -16.79
N GLY A 165 39.47 17.34 -15.91
CA GLY A 165 40.03 17.89 -14.67
C GLY A 165 39.00 18.23 -13.61
N ILE A 166 37.92 17.46 -13.54
CA ILE A 166 36.87 17.52 -12.52
C ILE A 166 36.99 16.30 -11.62
N ASP A 167 37.14 16.53 -10.32
CA ASP A 167 37.07 15.47 -9.32
C ASP A 167 35.65 15.09 -9.02
N MET A 168 35.45 13.82 -8.67
CA MET A 168 34.14 13.34 -8.27
C MET A 168 34.14 12.65 -6.91
N VAL A 169 33.13 12.93 -6.11
CA VAL A 169 32.76 12.20 -4.90
C VAL A 169 31.37 11.59 -5.16
N ILE A 170 31.28 10.27 -5.18
CA ILE A 170 30.04 9.55 -5.37
C ILE A 170 29.45 9.25 -4.00
N THR A 171 28.17 9.63 -3.80
CA THR A 171 27.38 9.16 -2.68
C THR A 171 26.10 8.54 -3.24
N ASP A 172 25.88 7.27 -2.94
CA ASP A 172 24.81 6.49 -3.51
C ASP A 172 24.40 5.36 -2.53
N HIS A 173 23.25 4.75 -2.75
CA HIS A 173 22.74 3.64 -1.97
C HIS A 173 22.26 2.48 -2.86
N HIS A 174 22.33 2.64 -4.17
CA HIS A 174 21.96 1.58 -5.10
C HIS A 174 22.96 0.43 -5.09
N GLU A 175 22.51 -0.76 -5.55
CA GLU A 175 23.34 -1.96 -5.64
C GLU A 175 24.59 -1.73 -6.50
N CYS A 176 25.74 -2.17 -5.97
CA CYS A 176 27.01 -2.07 -6.67
C CYS A 176 27.09 -3.09 -7.82
N GLN A 177 27.68 -2.68 -8.93
CA GLN A 177 28.07 -3.58 -10.00
C GLN A 177 29.47 -4.19 -9.75
N GLU A 178 29.90 -5.15 -10.60
CA GLU A 178 31.24 -5.75 -10.51
C GLU A 178 32.35 -4.70 -10.61
N VAL A 179 32.15 -3.64 -11.41
CA VAL A 179 33.08 -2.54 -11.58
C VAL A 179 32.52 -1.28 -10.94
N ILE A 180 33.25 -0.75 -9.96
CA ILE A 180 32.92 0.49 -9.26
C ILE A 180 33.68 1.65 -9.92
N PRO A 181 33.04 2.84 -10.09
CA PRO A 181 33.69 4.02 -10.66
C PRO A 181 34.96 4.43 -9.87
N ASP A 182 36.04 4.76 -10.57
CA ASP A 182 37.29 5.22 -9.99
C ASP A 182 37.23 6.73 -9.64
N ALA A 183 36.31 7.10 -8.74
CA ALA A 183 36.17 8.45 -8.20
C ALA A 183 37.18 8.70 -7.03
N ILE A 184 37.34 9.97 -6.61
CA ILE A 184 38.16 10.32 -5.44
C ILE A 184 37.66 9.59 -4.18
N ALA A 185 36.35 9.48 -4.04
CA ALA A 185 35.70 8.71 -2.99
C ALA A 185 34.40 8.15 -3.51
N VAL A 186 34.05 6.92 -3.08
CA VAL A 186 32.76 6.28 -3.33
C VAL A 186 32.17 5.89 -1.98
N VAL A 187 31.16 6.63 -1.55
CA VAL A 187 30.43 6.38 -0.29
C VAL A 187 29.13 5.70 -0.61
N ASN A 188 29.12 4.39 -0.45
CA ASN A 188 27.92 3.55 -0.66
C ASN A 188 28.01 2.37 0.32
N PRO A 189 26.99 2.13 1.15
CA PRO A 189 26.99 1.04 2.13
C PRO A 189 26.97 -0.35 1.50
N HIS A 190 26.50 -0.51 0.25
CA HIS A 190 26.46 -1.79 -0.48
C HIS A 190 27.82 -2.24 -1.06
N GLN A 191 28.89 -1.49 -0.86
CA GLN A 191 30.21 -1.96 -1.29
C GLN A 191 30.64 -3.18 -0.45
N SER A 192 31.11 -4.24 -1.10
CA SER A 192 31.43 -5.54 -0.48
C SER A 192 32.45 -5.49 0.66
N ASP A 193 33.30 -4.46 0.69
CA ASP A 193 34.31 -4.22 1.70
C ASP A 193 33.99 -3.04 2.65
N CYS A 194 32.70 -2.55 2.58
CA CYS A 194 32.19 -1.54 3.51
C CYS A 194 31.94 -2.19 4.88
N GLN A 195 32.34 -1.54 5.95
CA GLN A 195 32.18 -2.03 7.32
C GLN A 195 30.95 -1.41 8.02
N TYR A 196 30.17 -0.63 7.29
CA TYR A 196 28.97 -0.02 7.83
C TYR A 196 27.89 -1.09 8.07
N PRO A 197 27.36 -1.20 9.31
CA PRO A 197 26.53 -2.36 9.67
C PRO A 197 25.10 -2.33 9.14
N PHE A 198 24.65 -1.20 8.55
CA PHE A 198 23.29 -1.03 8.04
C PHE A 198 23.29 -0.57 6.59
N GLU A 199 23.09 -1.50 5.66
CA GLU A 199 23.18 -1.25 4.23
C GLU A 199 21.96 -0.50 3.65
N SER A 200 20.80 -0.56 4.31
CA SER A 200 19.51 -0.07 3.79
C SER A 200 19.27 1.42 4.07
N LEU A 201 20.28 2.27 4.00
CA LEU A 201 20.09 3.73 4.00
C LEU A 201 19.52 4.17 2.65
N ALA A 202 18.64 5.19 2.63
CA ALA A 202 18.30 5.94 1.41
C ALA A 202 19.47 6.81 0.97
N GLY A 203 19.46 7.36 -0.25
CA GLY A 203 20.47 8.33 -0.71
C GLY A 203 20.58 9.52 0.24
N VAL A 204 19.46 10.07 0.71
CA VAL A 204 19.44 11.14 1.71
C VAL A 204 20.02 10.70 3.06
N GLY A 205 19.85 9.43 3.42
CA GLY A 205 20.46 8.82 4.60
C GLY A 205 21.99 8.78 4.49
N VAL A 206 22.52 8.44 3.31
CA VAL A 206 23.96 8.47 3.04
C VAL A 206 24.48 9.91 3.14
N ILE A 207 23.81 10.89 2.54
CA ILE A 207 24.18 12.31 2.66
C ILE A 207 24.11 12.79 4.11
N PHE A 208 23.10 12.39 4.85
CA PHE A 208 23.00 12.68 6.27
C PHE A 208 24.26 12.19 7.03
N LYS A 209 24.76 10.98 6.73
CA LYS A 209 25.98 10.44 7.31
C LYS A 209 27.24 11.17 6.84
N VAL A 210 27.31 11.59 5.57
CA VAL A 210 28.43 12.43 5.06
C VAL A 210 28.51 13.75 5.85
N ILE A 211 27.40 14.40 6.10
CA ILE A 211 27.34 15.64 6.88
C ILE A 211 27.75 15.38 8.34
N CYS A 212 27.27 14.31 8.96
CA CYS A 212 27.67 13.91 10.31
C CYS A 212 29.21 13.66 10.39
N ALA A 213 29.78 12.93 9.42
CA ALA A 213 31.20 12.70 9.35
C ALA A 213 31.98 14.00 9.17
N TYR A 214 31.48 14.91 8.34
CA TYR A 214 32.06 16.21 8.12
C TYR A 214 32.14 17.02 9.43
N GLU A 215 31.05 17.05 10.20
CA GLU A 215 31.02 17.73 11.51
C GLU A 215 31.99 17.09 12.50
N ILE A 216 32.02 15.77 12.61
CA ILE A 216 32.90 15.03 13.52
C ILE A 216 34.38 15.33 13.19
N ILE A 217 34.74 15.29 11.91
CA ILE A 217 36.16 15.42 11.47
C ILE A 217 36.66 16.86 11.58
N ASN A 218 35.85 17.85 11.21
CA ASN A 218 36.30 19.23 11.10
C ASN A 218 35.94 20.10 12.31
N PHE A 219 34.88 19.80 13.06
CA PHE A 219 34.41 20.67 14.15
C PHE A 219 34.20 19.93 15.47
N GLY A 220 34.09 18.61 15.44
CA GLY A 220 33.76 17.79 16.60
C GLY A 220 34.94 17.22 17.33
N ASP A 221 34.68 16.66 18.50
CA ASP A 221 35.55 15.72 19.17
C ASP A 221 35.18 14.29 18.72
N ARG A 222 36.15 13.57 18.12
CA ARG A 222 35.95 12.16 17.72
C ARG A 222 35.55 11.25 18.89
N ASN A 223 35.78 11.70 20.13
CA ASN A 223 35.34 11.01 21.33
C ASN A 223 33.86 11.33 21.72
N ASN A 224 33.23 12.30 21.07
CA ASN A 224 31.85 12.70 21.33
C ASN A 224 31.03 12.82 20.04
N GLU A 225 31.06 11.78 19.21
CA GLU A 225 30.31 11.71 17.95
C GLU A 225 28.83 11.93 18.14
N ALA A 226 28.25 11.47 19.26
CA ALA A 226 26.82 11.56 19.54
C ALA A 226 26.32 13.00 19.56
N GLU A 227 27.08 13.98 20.01
CA GLU A 227 26.64 15.38 20.06
C GLU A 227 26.67 16.03 18.68
N ALA A 228 27.68 15.74 17.86
CA ALA A 228 27.78 16.20 16.48
C ALA A 228 26.59 15.64 15.66
N VAL A 229 26.32 14.35 15.75
CA VAL A 229 25.19 13.68 15.11
C VAL A 229 23.85 14.29 15.57
N LYS A 230 23.67 14.53 16.86
CA LYS A 230 22.46 15.13 17.42
C LYS A 230 22.17 16.53 16.84
N SER A 231 23.21 17.35 16.67
CA SER A 231 23.09 18.68 16.04
C SER A 231 22.54 18.59 14.61
N ILE A 232 23.02 17.64 13.81
CA ILE A 232 22.58 17.41 12.43
C ILE A 232 21.15 16.89 12.39
N TYR A 233 20.72 16.07 13.34
CA TYR A 233 19.33 15.66 13.48
C TYR A 233 18.36 16.84 13.54
N TYR A 234 18.61 17.77 14.46
CA TYR A 234 17.73 18.94 14.60
C TYR A 234 17.69 19.86 13.38
N ARG A 235 18.69 19.76 12.50
CA ARG A 235 18.77 20.58 11.29
C ARG A 235 18.12 19.91 10.07
N PHE A 236 18.20 18.58 9.95
CA PHE A 236 17.95 17.91 8.68
C PHE A 236 17.13 16.61 8.76
N ALA A 237 16.75 16.13 9.96
CA ALA A 237 15.98 14.87 10.07
C ALA A 237 14.62 14.95 9.35
N ASP A 238 14.05 16.14 9.18
CA ASP A 238 12.84 16.35 8.39
C ASP A 238 13.04 15.94 6.93
N LEU A 239 14.10 16.42 6.29
CA LEU A 239 14.44 16.08 4.89
C LEU A 239 14.84 14.61 4.77
N ALA A 240 15.68 14.12 5.71
CA ALA A 240 16.08 12.72 5.72
C ALA A 240 14.91 11.76 5.83
N ALA A 241 13.92 12.07 6.68
CA ALA A 241 12.71 11.26 6.81
C ALA A 241 11.84 11.27 5.54
N ILE A 242 11.73 12.43 4.88
CA ILE A 242 10.92 12.55 3.65
C ILE A 242 11.50 11.66 2.55
N GLY A 243 12.82 11.72 2.27
CA GLY A 243 13.47 10.88 1.26
C GLY A 243 13.40 9.40 1.64
N THR A 244 13.78 9.03 2.87
CA THR A 244 13.74 7.64 3.35
C THR A 244 12.34 6.99 3.22
N ILE A 245 11.27 7.74 3.54
CA ILE A 245 9.89 7.25 3.39
C ILE A 245 9.51 7.14 1.92
N ALA A 246 9.87 8.13 1.11
CA ALA A 246 9.48 8.21 -0.29
C ALA A 246 10.16 7.14 -1.16
N ASP A 247 11.39 6.79 -0.83
CA ASP A 247 12.15 5.72 -1.47
C ASP A 247 11.79 4.31 -0.92
N VAL A 248 10.77 4.25 -0.06
CA VAL A 248 10.22 3.00 0.50
C VAL A 248 11.29 2.15 1.21
N MET A 249 12.29 2.79 1.81
CA MET A 249 13.33 2.09 2.55
C MET A 249 12.79 1.37 3.79
N PRO A 250 13.44 0.27 4.23
CA PRO A 250 13.07 -0.44 5.44
C PRO A 250 13.03 0.48 6.67
N ILE A 251 11.88 0.54 7.38
CA ILE A 251 11.71 1.36 8.59
C ILE A 251 12.15 0.57 9.83
N VAL A 252 13.41 0.18 9.80
CA VAL A 252 14.09 -0.54 10.88
C VAL A 252 15.43 0.13 11.18
N ASP A 253 16.10 -0.26 12.25
CA ASP A 253 17.40 0.25 12.66
C ASP A 253 17.48 1.80 12.59
N GLU A 254 18.50 2.38 11.95
CA GLU A 254 18.69 3.82 11.84
C GLU A 254 17.59 4.54 11.05
N ASN A 255 17.06 3.93 9.99
CA ASN A 255 15.97 4.52 9.24
C ASN A 255 14.74 4.76 10.13
N ARG A 256 14.46 3.84 11.06
CA ARG A 256 13.38 4.01 12.02
C ARG A 256 13.62 5.23 12.93
N ILE A 257 14.85 5.43 13.37
CA ILE A 257 15.25 6.58 14.20
C ILE A 257 15.09 7.87 13.40
N ILE A 258 15.68 7.92 12.19
CA ILE A 258 15.61 9.06 11.28
C ILE A 258 14.17 9.45 11.01
N VAL A 259 13.34 8.47 10.65
CA VAL A 259 11.92 8.72 10.32
C VAL A 259 11.13 9.18 11.54
N LYS A 260 11.34 8.58 12.72
CA LYS A 260 10.62 9.01 13.93
C LYS A 260 10.92 10.44 14.31
N PHE A 261 12.20 10.78 14.43
CA PHE A 261 12.61 12.17 14.74
C PHE A 261 12.21 13.13 13.63
N GLY A 262 12.39 12.72 12.36
CA GLY A 262 12.02 13.55 11.23
C GLY A 262 10.53 13.87 11.20
N LEU A 263 9.63 12.93 11.47
CA LEU A 263 8.19 13.18 11.57
C LEU A 263 7.85 14.16 12.70
N GLU A 264 8.54 14.09 13.84
CA GLU A 264 8.40 15.06 14.91
C GLU A 264 8.89 16.46 14.50
N MET A 265 9.99 16.54 13.73
CA MET A 265 10.52 17.80 13.20
C MET A 265 9.59 18.38 12.13
N ILE A 266 9.03 17.55 11.23
CA ILE A 266 8.05 17.97 10.23
C ILE A 266 6.80 18.54 10.91
N GLN A 267 6.30 17.92 11.98
CA GLN A 267 5.15 18.40 12.75
C GLN A 267 5.37 19.82 13.31
N LYS A 268 6.63 20.20 13.54
CA LYS A 268 7.06 21.50 14.13
C LYS A 268 7.90 22.31 13.16
N THR A 269 7.90 21.96 11.88
CA THR A 269 8.80 22.59 10.89
C THR A 269 8.61 24.10 10.81
N LYS A 270 9.70 24.79 10.55
CA LYS A 270 9.72 26.22 10.25
C LYS A 270 10.26 26.49 8.84
N ARG A 271 10.52 25.44 8.04
CA ARG A 271 10.95 25.59 6.64
C ARG A 271 9.76 26.15 5.82
N PRO A 272 9.89 27.34 5.21
CA PRO A 272 8.79 27.94 4.45
C PRO A 272 8.26 27.01 3.36
N GLY A 273 9.17 26.38 2.59
CA GLY A 273 8.76 25.47 1.51
C GLY A 273 7.97 24.26 1.99
N LEU A 274 8.37 23.65 3.10
CA LEU A 274 7.66 22.48 3.64
C LEU A 274 6.31 22.87 4.25
N LEU A 275 6.25 24.00 4.95
CA LEU A 275 4.99 24.55 5.46
C LEU A 275 4.01 24.86 4.33
N ALA A 276 4.46 25.56 3.30
CA ALA A 276 3.64 25.90 2.14
C ALA A 276 3.13 24.64 1.43
N LEU A 277 3.98 23.62 1.24
CA LEU A 277 3.59 22.37 0.59
C LEU A 277 2.54 21.59 1.40
N MET A 278 2.72 21.50 2.73
CA MET A 278 1.78 20.81 3.61
C MET A 278 0.41 21.51 3.63
N GLU A 279 0.41 22.82 3.63
CA GLU A 279 -0.79 23.64 3.65
C GLU A 279 -1.51 23.60 2.30
N ALA A 280 -0.79 23.79 1.18
CA ALA A 280 -1.33 23.65 -0.17
C ALA A 280 -1.93 22.24 -0.40
N ALA A 281 -1.26 21.20 0.09
CA ALA A 281 -1.76 19.83 0.02
C ALA A 281 -3.06 19.59 0.82
N SER A 282 -3.29 20.36 1.89
CA SER A 282 -4.49 20.24 2.74
C SER A 282 -5.74 20.88 2.12
N LEU A 283 -5.55 21.89 1.27
CA LEU A 283 -6.64 22.63 0.61
C LEU A 283 -7.31 21.86 -0.52
N GLY A 284 -6.76 20.71 -0.89
CA GLY A 284 -7.28 19.87 -1.97
C GLY A 284 -6.86 20.34 -3.36
N SER A 285 -6.88 19.41 -4.31
CA SER A 285 -6.44 19.62 -5.69
C SER A 285 -7.50 20.35 -6.55
N ASN A 286 -8.09 21.44 -6.10
CA ASN A 286 -8.96 22.23 -6.96
C ASN A 286 -8.16 23.42 -7.55
N PRO A 287 -7.72 23.33 -8.82
CA PRO A 287 -6.89 24.35 -9.45
C PRO A 287 -7.59 25.71 -9.62
N ASN A 288 -8.93 25.76 -9.48
CA ASN A 288 -9.71 26.97 -9.60
C ASN A 288 -9.85 27.76 -8.29
N VAL A 289 -9.36 27.24 -7.21
CA VAL A 289 -9.38 27.91 -5.90
C VAL A 289 -7.95 28.23 -5.49
N ARG A 290 -7.40 29.35 -6.01
CA ARG A 290 -6.24 29.95 -5.33
C ARG A 290 -6.69 30.31 -3.91
N PRO A 291 -6.11 29.71 -2.87
CA PRO A 291 -6.40 30.17 -1.54
C PRO A 291 -5.98 31.64 -1.45
N VAL A 292 -6.91 32.49 -1.06
CA VAL A 292 -6.53 33.82 -0.60
C VAL A 292 -5.68 33.60 0.62
N VAL A 293 -4.39 33.90 0.54
CA VAL A 293 -3.49 33.90 1.70
C VAL A 293 -4.18 34.73 2.76
N PRO A 294 -4.62 34.20 3.88
CA PRO A 294 -5.27 34.99 4.90
C PRO A 294 -4.25 35.98 5.45
N ASP A 295 -4.57 37.28 5.47
CA ASP A 295 -3.77 38.36 6.08
C ASP A 295 -3.46 38.11 7.59
N ASN A 296 -3.99 37.09 8.16
CA ASN A 296 -3.76 36.67 9.54
C ASN A 296 -3.39 35.18 9.62
N LYS A 297 -2.15 34.94 10.07
CA LYS A 297 -1.56 33.68 10.56
C LYS A 297 -2.38 32.41 10.31
N PRO A 298 -1.77 31.35 9.77
CA PRO A 298 -2.47 30.10 9.52
C PRO A 298 -3.26 29.70 10.77
N LYS A 299 -4.60 29.63 10.66
CA LYS A 299 -5.41 28.93 11.65
C LYS A 299 -4.98 27.48 11.56
N VAL A 300 -4.15 27.05 12.49
CA VAL A 300 -3.85 25.64 12.76
C VAL A 300 -5.16 24.97 13.13
N GLU A 301 -5.99 24.69 12.13
CA GLU A 301 -7.14 23.83 12.32
C GLU A 301 -6.62 22.43 12.59
N LYS A 302 -6.94 21.93 13.81
CA LYS A 302 -6.72 20.59 14.31
C LYS A 302 -5.42 19.95 13.82
N GLN A 303 -4.40 19.95 14.65
CA GLN A 303 -3.11 19.32 14.39
C GLN A 303 -3.33 17.91 13.79
N ARG A 304 -3.24 17.81 12.46
CA ARG A 304 -3.26 16.54 11.78
C ARG A 304 -1.98 15.82 12.20
N LYS A 305 -2.08 14.61 12.72
CA LYS A 305 -0.91 13.80 13.03
C LYS A 305 -0.14 13.52 11.74
N ILE A 306 1.09 14.02 11.64
CA ILE A 306 2.00 13.71 10.54
C ILE A 306 2.56 12.31 10.78
N ASN A 307 2.37 11.41 9.82
CA ASN A 307 2.88 10.04 9.85
C ASN A 307 3.48 9.66 8.49
N SER A 308 4.10 8.48 8.41
CA SER A 308 4.72 8.01 7.16
C SER A 308 3.74 7.95 5.99
N THR A 309 2.49 7.57 6.24
CA THR A 309 1.43 7.53 5.21
C THR A 309 1.15 8.92 4.63
N TYR A 310 1.09 9.96 5.49
CA TYR A 310 0.93 11.33 5.01
C TYR A 310 2.10 11.78 4.14
N ILE A 311 3.34 11.47 4.53
CA ILE A 311 4.52 11.79 3.72
C ILE A 311 4.48 11.01 2.40
N GLY A 312 4.33 9.67 2.44
CA GLY A 312 4.39 8.82 1.25
C GLY A 312 3.25 9.04 0.25
N PHE A 313 2.03 9.38 0.71
CA PHE A 313 0.86 9.50 -0.16
C PHE A 313 0.36 10.94 -0.36
N THR A 314 0.88 11.92 0.40
CA THR A 314 0.47 13.31 0.24
C THR A 314 1.65 14.21 -0.18
N ILE A 315 2.76 14.19 0.51
CA ILE A 315 3.90 15.07 0.23
C ILE A 315 4.75 14.53 -0.92
N ALA A 316 5.25 13.30 -0.82
CA ALA A 316 6.14 12.69 -1.80
C ALA A 316 5.54 12.67 -3.24
N PRO A 317 4.25 12.37 -3.49
CA PRO A 317 3.70 12.40 -4.84
C PRO A 317 3.74 13.78 -5.51
N ARG A 318 3.68 14.88 -4.75
CA ARG A 318 3.76 16.25 -5.28
C ARG A 318 5.17 16.60 -5.72
N ILE A 319 6.16 16.21 -4.95
CA ILE A 319 7.58 16.35 -5.30
C ILE A 319 7.91 15.46 -6.53
N ASN A 320 7.54 14.19 -6.49
CA ASN A 320 7.76 13.24 -7.58
C ASN A 320 7.08 13.63 -8.90
N ALA A 321 5.94 14.32 -8.85
CA ALA A 321 5.23 14.75 -10.05
C ALA A 321 6.06 15.72 -10.90
N ALA A 322 6.85 16.60 -10.27
CA ALA A 322 7.75 17.51 -10.96
C ALA A 322 8.76 16.76 -11.83
N GLY A 323 9.43 15.75 -11.30
CA GLY A 323 10.38 14.92 -12.04
C GLY A 323 9.75 14.03 -13.13
N ARG A 324 8.41 13.83 -13.12
CA ARG A 324 7.71 12.98 -14.10
C ARG A 324 7.21 13.73 -15.33
N ILE A 325 6.72 14.96 -15.16
CA ILE A 325 6.07 15.76 -16.22
C ILE A 325 6.56 17.21 -16.31
N SER A 326 7.52 17.61 -15.47
CA SER A 326 8.12 18.93 -15.46
C SER A 326 9.62 18.84 -15.10
N SER A 327 10.14 19.74 -14.27
CA SER A 327 11.52 19.73 -13.76
C SER A 327 11.53 19.55 -12.25
N ALA A 328 12.31 18.58 -11.78
CA ALA A 328 12.52 18.33 -10.34
C ALA A 328 13.23 19.51 -9.62
N SER A 329 13.92 20.38 -10.36
CA SER A 329 14.55 21.59 -9.80
C SER A 329 13.54 22.48 -9.04
N LYS A 330 12.27 22.52 -9.48
CA LYS A 330 11.21 23.27 -8.77
C LYS A 330 10.96 22.77 -7.35
N ALA A 331 11.10 21.48 -7.14
CA ALA A 331 10.96 20.91 -5.80
C ALA A 331 12.16 21.26 -4.91
N VAL A 332 13.36 21.29 -5.47
CA VAL A 332 14.55 21.79 -4.75
C VAL A 332 14.40 23.28 -4.43
N GLU A 333 14.00 24.12 -5.39
CA GLU A 333 13.72 25.55 -5.20
C GLU A 333 12.71 25.76 -4.08
N LEU A 334 11.62 25.02 -4.06
CA LEU A 334 10.64 25.06 -2.98
C LEU A 334 11.27 24.77 -1.60
N LEU A 335 12.04 23.67 -1.49
CA LEU A 335 12.63 23.28 -0.21
C LEU A 335 13.77 24.18 0.24
N LEU A 336 14.41 24.91 -0.68
CA LEU A 336 15.44 25.92 -0.43
C LEU A 336 14.87 27.30 -0.16
N SER A 337 13.62 27.59 -0.53
CA SER A 337 13.02 28.92 -0.38
C SER A 337 13.00 29.38 1.08
N GLU A 338 13.46 30.60 1.31
CA GLU A 338 13.43 31.29 2.61
C GLU A 338 12.24 32.26 2.73
N ASP A 339 11.65 32.65 1.59
CA ASP A 339 10.48 33.52 1.52
C ASP A 339 9.20 32.67 1.48
N ILE A 340 8.25 33.01 2.33
CA ILE A 340 7.00 32.23 2.46
C ILE A 340 6.07 32.45 1.25
N ASP A 341 6.06 33.63 0.64
CA ASP A 341 5.19 33.92 -0.49
C ASP A 341 5.71 33.22 -1.76
N GLU A 342 7.04 33.24 -1.99
CA GLU A 342 7.65 32.44 -3.04
C GLU A 342 7.43 30.95 -2.84
N ALA A 343 7.59 30.45 -1.60
CA ALA A 343 7.31 29.06 -1.27
C ALA A 343 5.87 28.66 -1.55
N TRP A 344 4.91 29.57 -1.33
CA TRP A 344 3.50 29.32 -1.64
C TRP A 344 3.27 29.17 -3.15
N ASP A 345 3.85 30.05 -3.98
CA ASP A 345 3.70 29.95 -5.43
C ASP A 345 4.27 28.64 -5.97
N LEU A 346 5.45 28.23 -5.51
CA LEU A 346 6.10 26.96 -5.87
C LEU A 346 5.29 25.74 -5.38
N ALA A 347 4.80 25.77 -4.13
CA ALA A 347 3.99 24.68 -3.57
C ALA A 347 2.68 24.50 -4.33
N TYR A 348 2.03 25.60 -4.72
CA TYR A 348 0.83 25.55 -5.53
C TYR A 348 1.12 24.98 -6.92
N GLU A 349 2.21 25.39 -7.55
CA GLU A 349 2.63 24.83 -8.85
C GLU A 349 2.87 23.32 -8.77
N LEU A 350 3.55 22.83 -7.71
CA LEU A 350 3.74 21.40 -7.52
C LEU A 350 2.42 20.63 -7.29
N CYS A 351 1.47 21.23 -6.58
CA CYS A 351 0.13 20.65 -6.43
C CYS A 351 -0.61 20.56 -7.77
N GLU A 352 -0.51 21.59 -8.62
CA GLU A 352 -1.11 21.61 -9.96
C GLU A 352 -0.47 20.53 -10.86
N ILE A 353 0.86 20.47 -10.90
CA ILE A 353 1.61 19.43 -11.63
C ILE A 353 1.17 18.03 -11.18
N ASN A 354 1.04 17.80 -9.87
CA ASN A 354 0.57 16.51 -9.35
C ASN A 354 -0.89 16.23 -9.75
N TYR A 355 -1.75 17.22 -9.78
CA TYR A 355 -3.13 17.06 -10.25
C TYR A 355 -3.19 16.67 -11.72
N GLN A 356 -2.42 17.34 -12.58
CA GLN A 356 -2.32 17.00 -14.00
C GLN A 356 -1.77 15.55 -14.19
N ARG A 357 -0.76 15.18 -13.42
CA ARG A 357 -0.26 13.80 -13.42
C ARG A 357 -1.35 12.78 -13.03
N GLN A 358 -2.20 13.09 -12.03
CA GLN A 358 -3.31 12.21 -11.63
C GLN A 358 -4.40 12.09 -12.71
N LEU A 359 -4.68 13.18 -13.44
CA LEU A 359 -5.61 13.13 -14.57
C LEU A 359 -5.10 12.22 -15.68
N GLU A 360 -3.84 12.38 -16.07
CA GLU A 360 -3.21 11.51 -17.08
C GLU A 360 -3.11 10.06 -16.61
N GLU A 361 -2.77 9.83 -15.34
CA GLU A 361 -2.73 8.49 -14.74
C GLU A 361 -4.09 7.79 -14.81
N ASN A 362 -5.18 8.50 -14.50
CA ASN A 362 -6.53 7.93 -14.57
C ASN A 362 -6.96 7.68 -16.01
N LYS A 363 -6.68 8.61 -16.93
CA LYS A 363 -6.93 8.45 -18.37
C LYS A 363 -6.23 7.20 -18.91
N ILE A 364 -4.93 7.08 -18.67
CA ILE A 364 -4.13 5.91 -19.12
C ILE A 364 -4.63 4.62 -18.46
N ALA A 365 -5.00 4.65 -17.17
CA ALA A 365 -5.52 3.48 -16.48
C ALA A 365 -6.85 2.98 -17.09
N GLU A 366 -7.78 3.90 -17.39
CA GLU A 366 -9.04 3.54 -18.05
C GLU A 366 -8.82 2.94 -19.44
N GLN A 367 -7.96 3.56 -20.24
CA GLN A 367 -7.58 3.04 -21.56
C GLN A 367 -6.92 1.65 -21.47
N ALA A 368 -6.00 1.48 -20.51
CA ALA A 368 -5.34 0.20 -20.26
C ALA A 368 -6.35 -0.89 -19.87
N TYR A 369 -7.30 -0.59 -18.98
CA TYR A 369 -8.34 -1.55 -18.60
C TYR A 369 -9.23 -1.94 -19.78
N GLN A 370 -9.62 -0.98 -20.62
CA GLN A 370 -10.42 -1.25 -21.83
C GLN A 370 -9.64 -2.13 -22.82
N LYS A 371 -8.35 -1.84 -23.08
CA LYS A 371 -7.50 -2.69 -23.94
C LYS A 371 -7.38 -4.11 -23.39
N ILE A 372 -7.11 -4.25 -22.08
CA ILE A 372 -6.99 -5.57 -21.45
C ILE A 372 -8.29 -6.37 -21.58
N GLU A 373 -9.44 -5.75 -21.35
CA GLU A 373 -10.74 -6.43 -21.38
C GLU A 373 -11.19 -6.79 -22.82
N ASN A 374 -10.78 -6.01 -23.83
CA ASN A 374 -11.21 -6.21 -25.21
C ASN A 374 -10.20 -7.03 -26.05
N GLU A 375 -8.90 -6.95 -25.78
CA GLU A 375 -7.85 -7.46 -26.65
C GLU A 375 -7.12 -8.67 -26.07
N LEU A 376 -7.14 -8.90 -24.74
CA LEU A 376 -6.36 -9.94 -24.11
C LEU A 376 -7.22 -11.10 -23.55
N ASP A 377 -6.78 -12.33 -23.81
CA ASP A 377 -7.33 -13.50 -23.12
C ASP A 377 -6.54 -13.81 -21.84
N LEU A 378 -7.03 -13.30 -20.71
CA LEU A 378 -6.41 -13.49 -19.39
C LEU A 378 -6.46 -14.95 -18.88
N ASN A 379 -7.11 -15.89 -19.59
CA ASN A 379 -7.01 -17.31 -19.26
C ASN A 379 -5.73 -17.96 -19.81
N SER A 380 -5.22 -17.44 -20.92
CA SER A 380 -4.02 -17.95 -21.61
C SER A 380 -2.78 -17.11 -21.33
N GLN A 381 -2.92 -15.85 -20.96
CA GLN A 381 -1.82 -14.92 -20.72
C GLN A 381 -1.60 -14.71 -19.22
N LYS A 382 -0.36 -14.93 -18.77
CA LYS A 382 0.08 -14.74 -17.39
C LYS A 382 0.86 -13.45 -17.15
N VAL A 383 1.25 -12.75 -18.24
CA VAL A 383 1.86 -11.42 -18.21
C VAL A 383 1.06 -10.52 -19.14
N ILE A 384 0.59 -9.40 -18.62
CA ILE A 384 -0.12 -8.37 -19.37
C ILE A 384 0.91 -7.51 -20.08
N VAL A 385 0.91 -7.46 -21.41
CA VAL A 385 1.75 -6.58 -22.22
C VAL A 385 0.86 -5.78 -23.16
N ILE A 386 0.80 -4.47 -22.94
CA ILE A 386 -0.01 -3.54 -23.74
C ILE A 386 0.79 -2.29 -24.08
N GLU A 387 0.45 -1.67 -25.20
CA GLU A 387 1.12 -0.47 -25.72
C GLU A 387 0.14 0.59 -26.20
N ASP A 388 0.62 1.84 -26.25
CA ASP A 388 -0.10 2.96 -26.85
C ASP A 388 0.82 4.10 -27.28
N ASP A 389 0.39 4.86 -28.27
CA ASP A 389 1.15 5.98 -28.84
C ASP A 389 1.02 7.27 -28.01
N GLU A 390 -0.08 7.42 -27.26
CA GLU A 390 -0.40 8.64 -26.52
C GLU A 390 -0.04 8.56 -25.03
N TRP A 391 0.42 7.41 -24.54
CA TRP A 391 0.72 7.24 -23.12
C TRP A 391 2.02 7.94 -22.70
N LEU A 392 1.96 8.83 -21.73
CA LEU A 392 3.14 9.53 -21.23
C LEU A 392 4.12 8.57 -20.53
N GLN A 393 5.38 8.56 -21.01
CA GLN A 393 6.46 7.70 -20.49
C GLN A 393 6.65 7.84 -18.97
N GLY A 394 6.53 9.06 -18.42
CA GLY A 394 6.68 9.32 -16.99
C GLY A 394 5.57 8.71 -16.10
N VAL A 395 4.43 8.29 -16.70
CA VAL A 395 3.22 7.85 -15.98
C VAL A 395 2.96 6.35 -16.12
N VAL A 396 3.36 5.72 -17.23
CA VAL A 396 3.07 4.29 -17.50
C VAL A 396 3.50 3.35 -16.38
N GLY A 397 4.59 3.66 -15.67
CA GLY A 397 5.06 2.83 -14.56
C GLY A 397 4.12 2.84 -13.35
N ILE A 398 3.42 3.96 -13.11
CA ILE A 398 2.39 4.04 -12.05
C ILE A 398 1.17 3.24 -12.46
N VAL A 399 0.75 3.36 -13.73
CA VAL A 399 -0.40 2.61 -14.24
C VAL A 399 -0.11 1.12 -14.30
N SER A 400 1.13 0.71 -14.62
CA SER A 400 1.54 -0.70 -14.54
C SER A 400 1.34 -1.27 -13.13
N SER A 401 1.68 -0.53 -12.07
CA SER A 401 1.39 -0.94 -10.69
C SER A 401 -0.12 -1.14 -10.46
N LYS A 402 -0.98 -0.21 -10.90
CA LYS A 402 -2.45 -0.33 -10.79
C LYS A 402 -3.00 -1.53 -11.56
N VAL A 403 -2.45 -1.81 -12.74
CA VAL A 403 -2.83 -2.98 -13.55
C VAL A 403 -2.44 -4.26 -12.82
N THR A 404 -1.20 -4.35 -12.34
CA THR A 404 -0.73 -5.51 -11.57
C THR A 404 -1.58 -5.74 -10.31
N GLU A 405 -1.91 -4.71 -9.57
CA GLU A 405 -2.79 -4.79 -8.40
C GLU A 405 -4.20 -5.27 -8.76
N LYS A 406 -4.82 -4.67 -9.80
CA LYS A 406 -6.19 -5.00 -10.22
C LYS A 406 -6.31 -6.43 -10.74
N TYR A 407 -5.37 -6.86 -11.58
CA TYR A 407 -5.44 -8.17 -12.24
C TYR A 407 -4.63 -9.25 -11.50
N GLY A 408 -3.70 -8.86 -10.57
CA GLY A 408 -2.76 -9.72 -9.85
C GLY A 408 -1.89 -10.55 -10.80
N LEU A 409 -1.52 -9.97 -11.91
CA LEU A 409 -0.63 -10.52 -12.92
C LEU A 409 0.53 -9.54 -13.11
N PRO A 410 1.73 -10.00 -13.42
CA PRO A 410 2.78 -9.11 -13.91
C PRO A 410 2.27 -8.31 -15.10
N SER A 411 2.62 -7.03 -15.16
CA SER A 411 2.20 -6.17 -16.27
C SER A 411 3.35 -5.33 -16.80
N ILE A 412 3.33 -5.08 -18.10
CA ILE A 412 4.27 -4.22 -18.82
C ILE A 412 3.46 -3.29 -19.71
N LEU A 413 3.57 -2.00 -19.47
CA LEU A 413 2.95 -0.96 -20.28
C LEU A 413 4.03 -0.25 -21.07
N ILE A 414 3.83 -0.17 -22.39
CA ILE A 414 4.79 0.40 -23.34
C ILE A 414 4.21 1.69 -23.93
N SER A 415 4.99 2.76 -23.86
CA SER A 415 4.68 4.06 -24.44
C SER A 415 5.52 4.28 -25.68
N PHE A 416 4.88 4.69 -26.77
CA PHE A 416 5.54 5.18 -27.98
C PHE A 416 5.46 6.71 -28.09
N ASP A 417 5.08 7.41 -27.02
CA ASP A 417 5.04 8.87 -26.98
C ASP A 417 6.41 9.47 -27.36
N GLY A 418 6.39 10.37 -28.35
CA GLY A 418 7.59 11.00 -28.89
C GLY A 418 8.49 10.08 -29.75
N ALA A 419 8.11 8.82 -29.96
CA ALA A 419 8.92 7.88 -30.76
C ALA A 419 8.81 8.15 -32.28
N SER A 420 7.72 8.77 -32.73
CA SER A 420 7.44 9.05 -34.16
C SER A 420 7.42 10.55 -34.45
N CYS A 421 8.01 10.97 -35.55
CA CYS A 421 7.84 12.35 -36.09
C CYS A 421 6.53 12.48 -36.90
N GLY A 422 5.40 11.99 -36.33
CA GLY A 422 4.05 12.19 -36.87
C GLY A 422 3.43 11.00 -37.63
N ILE A 423 4.18 10.03 -38.10
CA ILE A 423 3.67 8.78 -38.69
C ILE A 423 4.31 7.60 -37.97
N PRO A 424 3.52 6.71 -37.32
CA PRO A 424 4.06 5.54 -36.65
C PRO A 424 4.88 4.64 -37.60
N SER A 425 6.06 4.23 -37.15
CA SER A 425 6.97 3.36 -37.89
C SER A 425 7.25 2.06 -37.12
N GLU A 426 7.42 0.97 -37.86
CA GLU A 426 7.82 -0.32 -37.27
C GLU A 426 9.17 -0.27 -36.53
N LEU A 427 10.01 0.73 -36.85
CA LEU A 427 11.32 0.95 -36.22
C LEU A 427 11.27 1.84 -34.97
N ASP A 428 10.14 2.47 -34.70
CA ASP A 428 9.97 3.28 -33.50
C ASP A 428 10.29 2.49 -32.25
N VAL A 429 10.99 3.11 -31.33
CA VAL A 429 11.41 2.49 -30.07
C VAL A 429 10.52 3.00 -28.95
N GLY A 430 9.64 2.13 -28.46
CA GLY A 430 8.83 2.39 -27.28
C GLY A 430 9.61 2.13 -26.00
N LYS A 431 9.29 2.90 -24.95
CA LYS A 431 9.79 2.70 -23.58
C LYS A 431 8.71 2.04 -22.74
N GLY A 432 9.03 0.90 -22.15
CA GLY A 432 8.14 0.12 -21.31
C GLY A 432 8.53 0.19 -19.84
N SER A 433 7.52 0.14 -18.98
CA SER A 433 7.70 -0.04 -17.56
C SER A 433 6.87 -1.23 -17.07
N GLY A 434 7.53 -2.16 -16.39
CA GLY A 434 6.91 -3.38 -15.89
C GLY A 434 6.83 -3.40 -14.38
N ARG A 435 5.81 -4.09 -13.88
CA ARG A 435 5.62 -4.43 -12.48
C ARG A 435 5.30 -5.91 -12.35
N SER A 436 5.78 -6.52 -11.28
CA SER A 436 5.64 -7.95 -11.07
C SER A 436 4.89 -8.30 -9.78
N ILE A 437 4.64 -9.59 -9.61
CA ILE A 437 4.09 -10.20 -8.41
C ILE A 437 5.17 -11.03 -7.72
N LYS A 438 4.99 -11.35 -6.45
CA LYS A 438 5.89 -12.25 -5.71
C LYS A 438 5.99 -13.59 -6.44
N GLY A 439 7.22 -14.09 -6.59
CA GLY A 439 7.49 -15.36 -7.27
C GLY A 439 7.71 -15.27 -8.78
N PHE A 440 7.66 -14.06 -9.38
CA PHE A 440 8.01 -13.86 -10.77
C PHE A 440 9.07 -12.76 -10.93
N ASN A 441 10.31 -13.16 -11.16
CA ASN A 441 11.41 -12.23 -11.40
C ASN A 441 11.31 -11.62 -12.80
N LEU A 442 11.00 -10.32 -12.85
CA LEU A 442 10.78 -9.61 -14.10
C LEU A 442 12.06 -9.45 -14.92
N VAL A 443 13.22 -9.28 -14.26
CA VAL A 443 14.51 -9.14 -14.96
C VAL A 443 14.90 -10.44 -15.65
N ASP A 444 14.69 -11.59 -15.01
CA ASP A 444 14.91 -12.91 -15.60
C ASP A 444 14.00 -13.12 -16.82
N ALA A 445 12.72 -12.74 -16.71
CA ALA A 445 11.75 -12.83 -17.81
C ALA A 445 12.16 -11.95 -19.00
N LEU A 446 12.64 -10.73 -18.74
CA LEU A 446 13.18 -9.83 -19.78
C LEU A 446 14.45 -10.41 -20.40
N SER A 447 15.33 -11.02 -19.61
CA SER A 447 16.55 -11.66 -20.08
C SER A 447 16.27 -12.81 -21.05
N HIS A 448 15.22 -13.62 -20.79
CA HIS A 448 14.76 -14.67 -21.73
C HIS A 448 14.20 -14.11 -23.04
N SER A 449 13.73 -12.87 -23.03
CA SER A 449 13.17 -12.18 -24.19
C SER A 449 14.14 -11.18 -24.85
N LYS A 450 15.41 -11.16 -24.45
CA LYS A 450 16.41 -10.13 -24.81
C LYS A 450 16.58 -9.89 -26.31
N ASP A 451 16.40 -10.91 -27.15
CA ASP A 451 16.50 -10.80 -28.61
C ASP A 451 15.39 -9.96 -29.25
N THR A 452 14.33 -9.64 -28.49
CA THR A 452 13.24 -8.76 -28.92
C THR A 452 13.36 -7.35 -28.35
N LEU A 453 14.32 -7.12 -27.44
CA LEU A 453 14.49 -5.87 -26.73
C LEU A 453 15.70 -5.09 -27.24
N VAL A 454 15.62 -3.76 -27.19
CA VAL A 454 16.75 -2.85 -27.45
C VAL A 454 17.59 -2.68 -26.20
N LYS A 455 16.93 -2.47 -25.05
CA LYS A 455 17.56 -2.31 -23.73
C LYS A 455 16.56 -2.76 -22.67
N TYR A 456 17.06 -3.30 -21.56
CA TYR A 456 16.26 -3.61 -20.36
C TYR A 456 17.12 -3.54 -19.10
N GLY A 457 16.46 -3.40 -17.95
CA GLY A 457 17.10 -3.43 -16.64
C GLY A 457 16.09 -3.15 -15.52
N GLY A 458 16.49 -3.43 -14.30
CA GLY A 458 15.63 -3.25 -13.12
C GLY A 458 15.89 -4.29 -12.04
N HIS A 459 14.86 -4.58 -11.27
CA HIS A 459 14.86 -5.54 -10.15
C HIS A 459 13.73 -6.58 -10.34
N GLU A 460 13.66 -7.54 -9.44
CA GLU A 460 12.67 -8.62 -9.47
C GLU A 460 11.22 -8.12 -9.69
N LEU A 461 10.80 -7.09 -8.96
CA LEU A 461 9.41 -6.62 -8.95
C LEU A 461 9.14 -5.43 -9.88
N ALA A 462 10.15 -4.77 -10.39
CA ALA A 462 10.01 -3.59 -11.24
C ALA A 462 11.16 -3.48 -12.24
N ALA A 463 10.84 -3.32 -13.52
CA ALA A 463 11.84 -3.20 -14.57
C ALA A 463 11.41 -2.22 -15.66
N GLY A 464 12.43 -1.63 -16.31
CA GLY A 464 12.27 -0.81 -17.51
C GLY A 464 12.79 -1.54 -18.74
N LEU A 465 12.22 -1.23 -19.90
CA LEU A 465 12.68 -1.79 -21.17
C LEU A 465 12.49 -0.81 -22.32
N SER A 466 13.20 -1.08 -23.41
CA SER A 466 12.98 -0.45 -24.71
C SER A 466 12.76 -1.52 -25.76
N VAL A 467 11.75 -1.36 -26.60
CA VAL A 467 11.37 -2.36 -27.61
C VAL A 467 10.97 -1.66 -28.91
N ARG A 468 11.33 -2.25 -30.07
CA ARG A 468 10.83 -1.74 -31.36
C ARG A 468 9.38 -2.13 -31.57
N ARG A 469 8.60 -1.26 -32.19
CA ARG A 469 7.16 -1.50 -32.47
C ARG A 469 6.91 -2.86 -33.10
N LYS A 470 7.65 -3.20 -34.15
CA LYS A 470 7.54 -4.49 -34.85
C LYS A 470 7.84 -5.72 -34.03
N ASP A 471 8.54 -5.56 -32.90
CA ASP A 471 8.96 -6.66 -32.04
C ASP A 471 8.03 -6.86 -30.82
N VAL A 472 7.03 -5.97 -30.60
CA VAL A 472 6.14 -6.02 -29.42
C VAL A 472 5.36 -7.33 -29.34
N ASP A 473 4.75 -7.79 -30.44
CA ASP A 473 3.97 -9.04 -30.44
C ASP A 473 4.86 -10.27 -30.18
N LYS A 474 6.06 -10.28 -30.76
CA LYS A 474 7.05 -11.34 -30.50
C LYS A 474 7.50 -11.32 -29.04
N PHE A 475 7.70 -10.12 -28.48
CA PHE A 475 8.02 -9.95 -27.07
C PHE A 475 6.89 -10.46 -26.16
N ARG A 476 5.63 -10.06 -26.44
CA ARG A 476 4.43 -10.50 -25.71
C ARG A 476 4.32 -12.03 -25.68
N THR A 477 4.55 -12.68 -26.82
CA THR A 477 4.53 -14.15 -26.92
C THR A 477 5.62 -14.78 -26.05
N LYS A 478 6.87 -14.36 -26.19
CA LYS A 478 8.02 -14.96 -25.49
C LYS A 478 7.94 -14.81 -23.98
N ILE A 479 7.58 -13.63 -23.49
CA ILE A 479 7.49 -13.42 -22.04
C ILE A 479 6.36 -14.25 -21.41
N ASN A 480 5.25 -14.46 -22.15
CA ASN A 480 4.17 -15.32 -21.71
C ASN A 480 4.54 -16.81 -21.77
N GLU A 481 5.30 -17.26 -22.79
CA GLU A 481 5.87 -18.61 -22.84
C GLU A 481 6.74 -18.86 -21.59
N TYR A 482 7.64 -17.94 -21.25
CA TYR A 482 8.45 -18.04 -20.05
C TYR A 482 7.60 -18.06 -18.77
N ALA A 483 6.63 -17.15 -18.65
CA ALA A 483 5.74 -17.07 -17.49
C ALA A 483 4.93 -18.36 -17.28
N ASN A 484 4.54 -19.04 -18.38
CA ASN A 484 3.84 -20.31 -18.29
C ASN A 484 4.71 -21.46 -17.72
N THR A 485 6.03 -21.36 -17.81
CA THR A 485 6.95 -22.33 -17.20
C THR A 485 7.18 -22.09 -15.70
N ILE A 486 6.99 -20.86 -15.23
CA ILE A 486 7.32 -20.45 -13.85
C ILE A 486 6.07 -20.35 -12.97
N LEU A 487 5.01 -19.70 -13.44
CA LEU A 487 3.83 -19.40 -12.65
C LEU A 487 2.80 -20.54 -12.68
N ASN A 488 2.33 -20.94 -11.52
CA ASN A 488 1.21 -21.86 -11.33
C ASN A 488 -0.07 -21.08 -10.97
N GLU A 489 -1.24 -21.73 -10.98
CA GLU A 489 -2.51 -21.10 -10.58
C GLU A 489 -2.50 -20.61 -9.12
N GLU A 490 -1.75 -21.26 -8.25
CA GLU A 490 -1.60 -20.89 -6.83
C GLU A 490 -0.82 -19.58 -6.67
N ASP A 491 0.19 -19.35 -7.50
CA ASP A 491 1.00 -18.11 -7.50
C ASP A 491 0.20 -16.88 -7.94
N LEU A 492 -0.90 -17.10 -8.66
CA LEU A 492 -1.81 -16.05 -9.15
C LEU A 492 -2.93 -15.70 -8.16
N CYS A 493 -2.98 -16.36 -6.99
CA CYS A 493 -3.90 -16.01 -5.93
C CYS A 493 -3.39 -14.77 -5.16
N TYR A 494 -4.27 -13.80 -4.95
CA TYR A 494 -3.92 -12.65 -4.11
C TYR A 494 -3.91 -13.07 -2.64
N THR A 495 -2.74 -13.13 -2.04
CA THR A 495 -2.60 -13.49 -0.61
C THR A 495 -2.52 -12.23 0.24
N ILE A 496 -3.43 -12.08 1.20
CA ILE A 496 -3.34 -11.06 2.24
C ILE A 496 -2.80 -11.73 3.51
N GLU A 497 -1.63 -11.28 3.94
CA GLU A 497 -1.02 -11.76 5.19
C GLU A 497 -1.47 -10.85 6.34
N ALA A 498 -2.10 -11.43 7.35
CA ALA A 498 -2.39 -10.74 8.61
C ALA A 498 -1.35 -11.12 9.67
N ASP A 499 -1.11 -10.23 10.62
CA ASP A 499 -0.14 -10.49 11.68
C ASP A 499 -0.66 -11.53 12.68
N ARG A 500 -1.95 -11.45 13.05
CA ARG A 500 -2.56 -12.36 14.03
C ARG A 500 -4.09 -12.41 13.90
N GLU A 501 -4.68 -13.55 14.26
CA GLU A 501 -6.11 -13.66 14.50
C GLU A 501 -6.45 -13.20 15.94
N ILE A 502 -7.46 -12.34 16.07
CA ILE A 502 -7.94 -11.82 17.37
C ILE A 502 -9.47 -11.89 17.42
N ASN A 503 -10.04 -11.80 18.62
CA ASN A 503 -11.48 -11.67 18.83
C ASN A 503 -11.87 -10.23 19.23
N ILE A 504 -13.17 -9.94 19.25
CA ILE A 504 -13.67 -8.58 19.52
C ILE A 504 -13.32 -8.08 20.94
N HIS A 505 -13.09 -8.99 21.90
CA HIS A 505 -12.69 -8.61 23.25
C HIS A 505 -11.27 -8.06 23.30
N ASN A 506 -10.42 -8.44 22.34
CA ASN A 506 -9.07 -7.91 22.17
C ASN A 506 -9.06 -6.53 21.48
N ALA A 507 -10.07 -6.23 20.65
CA ALA A 507 -10.13 -4.98 19.90
C ALA A 507 -10.60 -3.81 20.80
N THR A 508 -9.74 -3.39 21.71
CA THR A 508 -10.00 -2.34 22.69
C THR A 508 -9.31 -1.03 22.34
N LEU A 509 -9.77 0.06 22.95
CA LEU A 509 -9.14 1.38 22.81
C LEU A 509 -7.70 1.37 23.34
N GLU A 510 -7.46 0.63 24.42
CA GLU A 510 -6.16 0.46 25.04
C GLU A 510 -5.19 -0.22 24.04
N LEU A 511 -5.60 -1.33 23.40
CA LEU A 511 -4.78 -1.98 22.38
C LEU A 511 -4.51 -1.04 21.21
N ALA A 512 -5.54 -0.34 20.68
CA ALA A 512 -5.36 0.59 19.58
C ALA A 512 -4.36 1.72 19.90
N LYS A 513 -4.33 2.18 21.14
CA LYS A 513 -3.33 3.14 21.63
C LYS A 513 -1.95 2.51 21.79
N GLU A 514 -1.88 1.30 22.35
CA GLU A 514 -0.63 0.58 22.53
C GLU A 514 0.08 0.31 21.20
N LEU A 515 -0.67 -0.05 20.15
CA LEU A 515 -0.09 -0.28 18.82
C LEU A 515 0.67 0.93 18.26
N SER A 516 0.38 2.15 18.75
CA SER A 516 1.12 3.36 18.33
C SER A 516 2.58 3.37 18.79
N ILE A 517 2.97 2.55 19.77
CA ILE A 517 4.38 2.41 20.17
C ILE A 517 5.24 1.79 19.06
N LEU A 518 4.59 1.04 18.15
CA LEU A 518 5.26 0.42 16.99
C LEU A 518 5.51 1.40 15.83
N GLU A 519 4.90 2.60 15.86
CA GLU A 519 5.16 3.65 14.86
C GLU A 519 6.62 4.14 14.89
N PRO A 520 7.15 4.64 13.75
CA PRO A 520 6.51 4.84 12.44
C PRO A 520 6.36 3.54 11.65
N PHE A 521 5.23 3.42 10.93
CA PHE A 521 4.99 2.28 10.05
C PHE A 521 5.52 2.55 8.64
N GLY A 522 5.83 1.49 7.90
CA GLY A 522 6.33 1.52 6.53
C GLY A 522 6.86 0.16 6.10
N ASN A 523 7.78 0.15 5.13
CA ASN A 523 8.41 -1.08 4.66
C ASN A 523 9.12 -1.80 5.81
N MET A 524 9.03 -3.12 5.88
CA MET A 524 9.48 -4.03 6.96
C MET A 524 8.91 -3.74 8.37
N ASN A 525 8.16 -2.66 8.53
CA ASN A 525 7.39 -2.38 9.75
C ASN A 525 5.96 -1.96 9.37
N PRO A 526 5.14 -2.84 8.77
CA PRO A 526 3.80 -2.48 8.29
C PRO A 526 2.84 -2.16 9.44
N THR A 527 1.76 -1.43 9.11
CA THR A 527 0.65 -1.25 10.05
C THR A 527 0.08 -2.62 10.42
N PRO A 528 -0.12 -2.91 11.71
CA PRO A 528 -0.62 -4.21 12.15
C PRO A 528 -1.99 -4.55 11.57
N ASN A 529 -2.08 -5.74 10.96
CA ASN A 529 -3.29 -6.30 10.38
C ASN A 529 -3.76 -7.49 11.19
N PHE A 530 -5.06 -7.55 11.44
CA PHE A 530 -5.70 -8.61 12.21
C PHE A 530 -6.78 -9.32 11.41
N ILE A 531 -6.97 -10.61 11.69
CA ILE A 531 -8.14 -11.35 11.24
C ILE A 531 -9.13 -11.45 12.41
N MET A 532 -10.42 -11.26 12.12
CA MET A 532 -11.51 -11.61 13.03
C MET A 532 -12.57 -12.37 12.26
N ARG A 533 -13.01 -13.50 12.82
CA ARG A 533 -13.95 -14.40 12.16
C ARG A 533 -15.32 -14.35 12.79
N ASN A 534 -16.33 -14.77 12.03
CA ASN A 534 -17.69 -14.92 12.51
C ASN A 534 -18.28 -13.64 13.15
N LEU A 535 -18.03 -12.50 12.53
CA LEU A 535 -18.58 -11.21 12.92
C LEU A 535 -20.01 -11.08 12.35
N LYS A 536 -20.99 -10.84 13.19
CA LYS A 536 -22.36 -10.57 12.76
C LYS A 536 -22.50 -9.11 12.34
N VAL A 537 -23.03 -8.87 11.14
CA VAL A 537 -23.37 -7.52 10.66
C VAL A 537 -24.70 -7.08 11.28
N LEU A 538 -24.66 -6.18 12.25
CA LEU A 538 -25.86 -5.62 12.85
C LEU A 538 -26.51 -4.54 11.99
N ARG A 539 -25.67 -3.67 11.41
CA ARG A 539 -26.10 -2.56 10.54
C ARG A 539 -25.04 -2.26 9.49
N ALA A 540 -25.50 -1.81 8.33
CA ALA A 540 -24.65 -1.42 7.23
C ALA A 540 -25.16 -0.10 6.61
N TYR A 541 -24.27 0.86 6.39
CA TYR A 541 -24.56 2.18 5.85
C TYR A 541 -23.59 2.53 4.72
N LEU A 542 -24.11 3.15 3.67
CA LEU A 542 -23.26 3.81 2.68
C LEU A 542 -22.89 5.20 3.18
N ILE A 543 -21.62 5.57 3.02
CA ILE A 543 -21.08 6.88 3.37
C ILE A 543 -20.27 7.45 2.20
N GLY A 544 -19.97 8.76 2.21
CA GLY A 544 -19.17 9.39 1.17
C GLY A 544 -19.78 9.29 -0.24
N GLY A 545 -21.10 9.54 -0.38
CA GLY A 545 -21.79 9.45 -1.68
C GLY A 545 -21.93 8.03 -2.21
N GLY A 546 -21.82 7.01 -1.36
CA GLY A 546 -21.95 5.60 -1.74
C GLY A 546 -20.62 4.89 -2.04
N ASN A 547 -19.51 5.62 -2.03
CA ASN A 547 -18.19 5.07 -2.35
C ASN A 547 -17.53 4.30 -1.18
N HIS A 548 -18.05 4.43 0.03
CA HIS A 548 -17.52 3.80 1.24
C HIS A 548 -18.66 3.16 2.03
N SER A 549 -18.32 2.22 2.92
CA SER A 549 -19.29 1.59 3.81
C SER A 549 -18.89 1.75 5.26
N LYS A 550 -19.90 1.95 6.14
CA LYS A 550 -19.76 1.87 7.58
C LYS A 550 -20.60 0.71 8.07
N LEU A 551 -19.99 -0.18 8.85
CA LEU A 551 -20.65 -1.36 9.41
C LEU A 551 -20.64 -1.26 10.94
N VAL A 552 -21.68 -1.81 11.58
CA VAL A 552 -21.69 -2.12 13.00
C VAL A 552 -21.64 -3.62 13.12
N LEU A 553 -20.54 -4.13 13.66
CA LEU A 553 -20.25 -5.55 13.75
C LEU A 553 -20.39 -6.02 15.22
N GLU A 554 -20.80 -7.26 15.41
CA GLU A 554 -21.01 -7.85 16.73
C GLU A 554 -20.36 -9.24 16.80
N GLN A 555 -19.77 -9.55 17.95
CA GLN A 555 -19.29 -10.90 18.29
C GLN A 555 -19.42 -11.07 19.81
N ASN A 556 -20.05 -12.16 20.24
CA ASN A 556 -20.19 -12.52 21.65
C ASN A 556 -20.77 -11.39 22.54
N GLY A 557 -21.78 -10.66 22.03
CA GLY A 557 -22.47 -9.59 22.76
C GLY A 557 -21.73 -8.24 22.80
N ARG A 558 -20.55 -8.12 22.20
CA ARG A 558 -19.82 -6.86 22.02
C ARG A 558 -19.97 -6.33 20.59
N THR A 559 -20.00 -5.00 20.47
CA THR A 559 -20.09 -4.33 19.18
C THR A 559 -18.88 -3.46 18.90
N ILE A 560 -18.52 -3.33 17.61
CA ILE A 560 -17.47 -2.44 17.15
C ILE A 560 -17.90 -1.78 15.84
N ASN A 561 -17.52 -0.51 15.67
CA ASN A 561 -17.68 0.19 14.38
C ASN A 561 -16.56 -0.20 13.42
N ALA A 562 -16.92 -0.39 12.16
CA ALA A 562 -15.98 -0.69 11.11
C ALA A 562 -16.22 0.19 9.89
N VAL A 563 -15.15 0.58 9.20
CA VAL A 563 -15.20 1.36 7.96
C VAL A 563 -14.49 0.58 6.85
N LEU A 564 -15.14 0.51 5.71
CA LEU A 564 -14.62 -0.07 4.48
C LEU A 564 -14.52 1.04 3.44
N PHE A 565 -13.31 1.48 3.15
CA PHE A 565 -13.05 2.53 2.17
C PHE A 565 -13.07 2.00 0.73
N HIS A 566 -13.51 2.83 -0.21
CA HIS A 566 -13.53 2.56 -1.66
C HIS A 566 -14.29 1.30 -2.09
N LYS A 567 -15.15 0.77 -1.23
CA LYS A 567 -16.01 -0.38 -1.53
C LYS A 567 -17.38 -0.20 -0.90
N SER A 568 -18.42 -0.49 -1.69
CA SER A 568 -19.79 -0.58 -1.19
C SER A 568 -20.06 -2.00 -0.67
N TYR A 569 -20.65 -2.14 0.52
CA TYR A 569 -21.09 -3.43 1.05
C TYR A 569 -22.09 -4.12 0.13
N LEU A 570 -22.88 -3.35 -0.64
CA LEU A 570 -23.82 -3.88 -1.63
C LEU A 570 -23.09 -4.60 -2.77
N SER A 571 -21.94 -4.08 -3.23
CA SER A 571 -21.15 -4.74 -4.28
C SER A 571 -20.52 -6.05 -3.83
N LEU A 572 -20.44 -6.28 -2.52
CA LEU A 572 -19.93 -7.50 -1.90
C LEU A 572 -21.06 -8.49 -1.52
N ASN A 573 -22.31 -8.15 -1.84
CA ASN A 573 -23.50 -8.92 -1.45
C ASN A 573 -23.61 -9.22 0.06
N ILE A 574 -23.08 -8.31 0.90
CA ILE A 574 -23.17 -8.42 2.36
C ILE A 574 -24.45 -7.74 2.82
N LYS A 575 -25.19 -8.43 3.70
CA LYS A 575 -26.45 -7.96 4.26
C LYS A 575 -26.40 -7.91 5.79
N GLU A 576 -27.36 -7.20 6.38
CA GLU A 576 -27.57 -7.26 7.82
C GLU A 576 -27.92 -8.68 8.26
N ASN A 577 -27.39 -9.09 9.38
CA ASN A 577 -27.40 -10.42 9.98
C ASN A 577 -26.49 -11.48 9.34
N ASP A 578 -25.80 -11.19 8.26
CA ASP A 578 -24.78 -12.10 7.74
C ASP A 578 -23.62 -12.25 8.74
N LEU A 579 -23.00 -13.43 8.73
CA LEU A 579 -21.73 -13.66 9.41
C LEU A 579 -20.59 -13.48 8.42
N ILE A 580 -19.63 -12.64 8.80
CA ILE A 580 -18.48 -12.29 7.95
C ILE A 580 -17.18 -12.54 8.68
N ASP A 581 -16.15 -12.77 7.91
CA ASP A 581 -14.76 -12.68 8.33
C ASP A 581 -14.18 -11.37 7.80
N ALA A 582 -13.29 -10.73 8.54
CA ALA A 582 -12.67 -9.48 8.15
C ALA A 582 -11.16 -9.47 8.42
N ILE A 583 -10.39 -8.87 7.49
CA ILE A 583 -9.02 -8.39 7.74
C ILE A 583 -9.09 -6.88 7.94
N PHE A 584 -8.45 -6.40 9.00
CA PHE A 584 -8.57 -5.00 9.39
C PHE A 584 -7.38 -4.51 10.20
N THR A 585 -7.23 -3.19 10.26
CA THR A 585 -6.39 -2.48 11.21
C THR A 585 -7.24 -1.84 12.31
N LEU A 586 -6.66 -1.60 13.47
CA LEU A 586 -7.32 -0.87 14.55
C LEU A 586 -6.87 0.58 14.56
N GLU A 587 -7.83 1.50 14.66
CA GLU A 587 -7.57 2.93 14.77
C GLU A 587 -8.33 3.56 15.94
N VAL A 588 -7.73 4.62 16.51
CA VAL A 588 -8.40 5.48 17.48
C VAL A 588 -9.19 6.55 16.74
N ASN A 589 -10.51 6.42 16.74
CA ASN A 589 -11.41 7.44 16.20
C ASN A 589 -11.69 8.51 17.26
N LYS A 590 -11.43 9.78 16.91
CA LYS A 590 -11.71 10.95 17.76
C LYS A 590 -12.88 11.74 17.19
N PHE A 591 -14.02 11.66 17.84
CA PHE A 591 -15.22 12.40 17.44
C PHE A 591 -15.85 13.08 18.66
N ASN A 592 -16.14 14.38 18.55
CA ASN A 592 -16.73 15.19 19.64
C ASN A 592 -16.02 15.03 20.99
N ASN A 593 -14.69 15.09 21.01
CA ASN A 593 -13.82 14.88 22.18
C ASN A 593 -13.95 13.49 22.84
N THR A 594 -14.60 12.53 22.19
CA THR A 594 -14.68 11.15 22.64
C THR A 594 -13.76 10.29 21.78
N GLU A 595 -12.93 9.48 22.42
CA GLU A 595 -12.09 8.49 21.75
C GLU A 595 -12.79 7.13 21.75
N SER A 596 -12.78 6.46 20.62
CA SER A 596 -13.30 5.11 20.47
C SER A 596 -12.42 4.31 19.52
N VAL A 597 -12.39 2.99 19.69
CA VAL A 597 -11.72 2.11 18.74
C VAL A 597 -12.64 1.86 17.54
N GLN A 598 -12.06 1.84 16.35
CA GLN A 598 -12.75 1.41 15.12
C GLN A 598 -11.85 0.48 14.30
N MET A 599 -12.48 -0.39 13.52
CA MET A 599 -11.82 -1.24 12.54
C MET A 599 -11.77 -0.50 11.20
N ILE A 600 -10.61 -0.48 10.56
CA ILE A 600 -10.50 -0.12 9.13
C ILE A 600 -10.33 -1.41 8.37
N ILE A 601 -11.39 -1.81 7.67
CA ILE A 601 -11.43 -3.08 6.95
C ILE A 601 -10.63 -2.95 5.65
N GLN A 602 -9.73 -3.90 5.44
CA GLN A 602 -8.95 -4.04 4.20
C GLN A 602 -9.61 -5.04 3.25
N ASP A 603 -10.05 -6.18 3.79
CA ASP A 603 -10.81 -7.18 3.05
C ASP A 603 -11.87 -7.83 3.93
N ILE A 604 -12.94 -8.32 3.29
CA ILE A 604 -14.11 -8.88 3.97
C ILE A 604 -14.74 -9.96 3.08
N LYS A 605 -15.15 -11.05 3.69
CA LYS A 605 -15.87 -12.14 3.03
C LYS A 605 -16.96 -12.72 3.94
N LEU A 606 -17.93 -13.41 3.37
CA LEU A 606 -18.84 -14.23 4.19
C LEU A 606 -18.02 -15.29 4.93
N SER A 607 -18.35 -15.54 6.20
CA SER A 607 -17.64 -16.53 7.00
C SER A 607 -17.73 -17.92 6.37
N GLU A 608 -16.63 -18.66 6.40
CA GLU A 608 -16.60 -20.02 5.84
C GLU A 608 -17.55 -20.96 6.57
N ASP A 609 -17.69 -20.81 7.88
CA ASP A 609 -18.65 -21.59 8.67
C ASP A 609 -20.07 -21.30 8.24
N TYR A 610 -20.38 -20.02 7.99
CA TYR A 610 -21.68 -19.56 7.51
C TYR A 610 -22.03 -20.10 6.12
N VAL A 611 -21.10 -19.98 5.18
CA VAL A 611 -21.27 -20.51 3.81
C VAL A 611 -21.42 -22.03 3.82
N SER A 612 -20.60 -22.72 4.60
CA SER A 612 -20.64 -24.18 4.75
C SER A 612 -21.96 -24.65 5.35
N TYR A 613 -22.46 -23.93 6.36
CA TYR A 613 -23.77 -24.20 6.95
C TYR A 613 -24.89 -24.12 5.90
N PHE A 614 -24.99 -23.02 5.14
CA PHE A 614 -26.03 -22.85 4.12
C PHE A 614 -25.91 -23.86 3.00
N LYS A 615 -24.71 -24.22 2.58
CA LYS A 615 -24.47 -25.28 1.60
C LYS A 615 -25.03 -26.61 2.11
N LYS A 616 -24.67 -27.00 3.32
CA LYS A 616 -25.15 -28.24 3.95
C LYS A 616 -26.69 -28.26 4.05
N GLU A 617 -27.30 -27.16 4.47
CA GLU A 617 -28.76 -27.06 4.59
C GLU A 617 -29.46 -27.15 3.22
N ASN A 618 -28.87 -26.54 2.18
CA ASN A 618 -29.35 -26.67 0.81
C ASN A 618 -29.22 -28.10 0.29
N ASP A 619 -28.08 -28.78 0.54
CA ASP A 619 -27.88 -30.18 0.15
C ASP A 619 -28.92 -31.11 0.81
N ILE A 620 -29.30 -30.87 2.08
CA ILE A 620 -30.37 -31.58 2.78
C ILE A 620 -31.71 -31.34 2.12
N TYR A 621 -32.03 -30.10 1.77
CA TYR A 621 -33.32 -29.77 1.08
C TYR A 621 -33.37 -30.41 -0.30
N GLU A 622 -32.28 -30.42 -1.07
CA GLU A 622 -32.20 -31.07 -2.37
C GLU A 622 -32.34 -32.60 -2.27
N SER A 623 -31.71 -33.23 -1.26
CA SER A 623 -31.88 -34.65 -0.98
C SER A 623 -33.36 -35.00 -0.65
N PHE A 624 -34.03 -34.13 0.11
CA PHE A 624 -35.48 -34.25 0.33
C PHE A 624 -36.28 -34.23 -1.00
N ASN A 625 -35.97 -33.29 -1.90
CA ASN A 625 -36.64 -33.16 -3.18
C ASN A 625 -36.43 -34.41 -4.06
N ARG A 626 -35.21 -34.97 -4.09
CA ARG A 626 -34.87 -36.19 -4.82
C ARG A 626 -35.47 -37.46 -4.23
N GLY A 627 -36.02 -37.41 -3.03
CA GLY A 627 -36.65 -38.58 -2.40
C GLY A 627 -35.67 -39.49 -1.65
N GLU A 628 -34.48 -38.99 -1.32
CA GLU A 628 -33.44 -39.71 -0.60
C GLU A 628 -33.76 -39.82 0.89
N ALA A 629 -33.17 -40.82 1.56
CA ALA A 629 -33.31 -40.99 3.02
C ALA A 629 -32.60 -39.85 3.77
N LEU A 630 -33.26 -39.33 4.79
CA LEU A 630 -32.76 -38.20 5.60
C LEU A 630 -32.57 -38.59 7.06
N GLU A 631 -31.57 -37.98 7.71
CA GLU A 631 -31.48 -38.03 9.18
C GLU A 631 -32.58 -37.16 9.79
N CYS A 632 -33.29 -37.70 10.77
CA CYS A 632 -34.52 -37.05 11.30
C CYS A 632 -34.25 -35.96 12.33
N ASP A 633 -33.03 -35.78 12.76
CA ASP A 633 -32.72 -34.84 13.84
C ASP A 633 -33.09 -33.40 13.45
N ASP A 634 -34.23 -32.96 14.01
CA ASP A 634 -34.77 -31.60 13.92
C ASP A 634 -35.17 -31.10 12.52
N ILE A 635 -35.48 -31.98 11.54
CA ILE A 635 -35.96 -31.56 10.21
C ILE A 635 -37.48 -31.59 10.07
N ILE A 636 -38.18 -32.45 10.83
CA ILE A 636 -39.66 -32.55 10.77
C ILE A 636 -40.26 -31.32 11.48
N PRO A 637 -41.06 -30.50 10.77
CA PRO A 637 -41.65 -29.33 11.37
C PRO A 637 -42.70 -29.67 12.44
N THR A 638 -42.63 -28.96 13.56
CA THR A 638 -43.63 -28.98 14.62
C THR A 638 -44.73 -27.96 14.32
N ARG A 639 -45.87 -28.06 15.03
CA ARG A 639 -46.93 -27.06 14.92
C ARG A 639 -46.43 -25.65 15.25
N ASP A 640 -45.58 -25.53 16.24
CA ASP A 640 -45.03 -24.24 16.69
C ASP A 640 -44.10 -23.63 15.62
N ASP A 641 -43.35 -24.45 14.90
CA ASP A 641 -42.53 -23.98 13.76
C ASP A 641 -43.42 -23.33 12.68
N PHE A 642 -44.52 -23.99 12.30
CA PHE A 642 -45.47 -23.42 11.35
C PHE A 642 -46.09 -22.11 11.84
N VAL A 643 -46.47 -22.03 13.11
CA VAL A 643 -47.02 -20.80 13.73
C VAL A 643 -45.97 -19.69 13.69
N THR A 644 -44.72 -19.98 13.99
CA THR A 644 -43.62 -19.00 13.97
C THR A 644 -43.40 -18.44 12.57
N VAL A 645 -43.25 -19.31 11.56
CA VAL A 645 -43.03 -18.90 10.18
C VAL A 645 -44.21 -18.12 9.63
N TYR A 646 -45.41 -18.64 9.81
CA TYR A 646 -46.63 -17.98 9.32
C TYR A 646 -46.87 -16.61 9.99
N SER A 647 -46.66 -16.51 11.28
CA SER A 647 -46.81 -15.24 12.03
C SER A 647 -45.82 -14.18 11.54
N LEU A 648 -44.60 -14.59 11.25
CA LEU A 648 -43.57 -13.67 10.67
C LEU A 648 -44.02 -13.21 9.28
N LEU A 649 -44.31 -14.12 8.37
CA LEU A 649 -44.75 -13.80 6.99
C LEU A 649 -45.97 -12.88 7.00
N ARG A 650 -46.96 -13.16 7.87
CA ARG A 650 -48.17 -12.35 8.02
C ARG A 650 -47.87 -10.93 8.52
N LYS A 651 -46.91 -10.80 9.43
CA LYS A 651 -46.45 -9.49 9.95
C LYS A 651 -45.80 -8.69 8.83
N GLU A 652 -44.84 -9.28 8.13
CA GLU A 652 -44.09 -8.62 7.05
C GLU A 652 -45.02 -8.24 5.88
N PHE A 653 -45.92 -9.12 5.47
CA PHE A 653 -46.94 -8.83 4.44
C PHE A 653 -47.81 -7.62 4.79
N ARG A 654 -48.23 -7.49 6.07
CA ARG A 654 -49.00 -6.33 6.54
C ARG A 654 -48.24 -5.02 6.52
N THR A 655 -46.94 -5.04 6.61
CA THR A 655 -46.08 -3.86 6.54
C THR A 655 -45.64 -3.52 5.11
N GLY A 656 -46.13 -4.30 4.11
CA GLY A 656 -45.81 -4.12 2.69
C GLY A 656 -44.47 -4.75 2.29
N ASN A 657 -43.86 -5.57 3.15
CA ASN A 657 -42.64 -6.33 2.86
C ASN A 657 -43.02 -7.76 2.44
N ASP A 658 -43.46 -7.90 1.20
CA ASP A 658 -43.92 -9.16 0.61
C ASP A 658 -42.89 -9.85 -0.29
N MET A 659 -41.71 -9.21 -0.50
CA MET A 659 -40.60 -9.77 -1.27
C MET A 659 -39.40 -10.01 -0.37
N MET A 660 -39.01 -11.26 -0.16
CA MET A 660 -37.90 -11.66 0.69
C MET A 660 -37.19 -12.89 0.13
N THR A 661 -35.92 -13.04 0.47
CA THR A 661 -35.20 -14.30 0.27
C THR A 661 -35.45 -15.27 1.43
N GLU A 662 -35.27 -16.56 1.19
CA GLU A 662 -35.37 -17.59 2.25
C GLU A 662 -34.35 -17.33 3.38
N ILE A 663 -33.19 -16.77 3.03
CA ILE A 663 -32.15 -16.40 4.00
C ILE A 663 -32.60 -15.22 4.87
N GLU A 664 -33.25 -14.21 4.31
CA GLU A 664 -33.80 -13.09 5.09
C GLU A 664 -34.88 -13.57 6.06
N ILE A 665 -35.78 -14.46 5.62
CA ILE A 665 -36.78 -15.07 6.51
C ILE A 665 -36.07 -15.88 7.62
N TYR A 666 -35.06 -16.67 7.26
CA TYR A 666 -34.26 -17.43 8.22
C TYR A 666 -33.67 -16.54 9.29
N HIS A 667 -33.03 -15.41 8.90
CA HIS A 667 -32.47 -14.46 9.85
C HIS A 667 -33.51 -13.81 10.75
N MET A 668 -34.64 -13.42 10.22
CA MET A 668 -35.73 -12.84 11.00
C MET A 668 -36.29 -13.82 12.03
N ILE A 669 -36.36 -15.13 11.70
CA ILE A 669 -36.75 -16.18 12.63
C ILE A 669 -35.67 -16.41 13.69
N SER A 670 -34.41 -16.55 13.26
CA SER A 670 -33.28 -16.79 14.15
C SER A 670 -33.04 -15.65 15.15
N ALA A 671 -33.49 -14.44 14.82
CA ALA A 671 -33.45 -13.29 15.73
C ALA A 671 -34.47 -13.41 16.88
N GLN A 672 -35.48 -14.28 16.75
CA GLN A 672 -36.44 -14.57 17.82
C GLN A 672 -35.88 -15.62 18.76
N LYS A 673 -35.53 -15.25 19.98
CA LYS A 673 -34.87 -16.11 20.98
C LYS A 673 -35.49 -17.48 21.26
N SER A 674 -36.73 -17.70 20.81
CA SER A 674 -37.54 -18.91 21.04
C SER A 674 -37.59 -19.88 19.86
N ALA A 675 -37.04 -19.53 18.70
CA ALA A 675 -37.22 -20.32 17.48
C ALA A 675 -35.87 -20.89 17.01
N ASN A 676 -35.72 -22.20 17.01
CA ASN A 676 -34.57 -22.92 16.45
C ASN A 676 -35.03 -23.68 15.17
N ILE A 677 -35.24 -22.93 14.07
CA ILE A 677 -35.66 -23.47 12.77
C ILE A 677 -34.47 -23.45 11.81
N ARG A 678 -34.01 -24.62 11.39
CA ARG A 678 -32.94 -24.79 10.39
C ARG A 678 -33.42 -24.32 9.00
N LEU A 679 -32.51 -23.89 8.12
CA LEU A 679 -32.88 -23.40 6.78
C LEU A 679 -33.58 -24.48 5.95
N ALA A 680 -33.13 -25.74 5.95
CA ALA A 680 -33.78 -26.84 5.24
C ALA A 680 -35.22 -27.05 5.73
N LYS A 681 -35.42 -27.02 7.06
CA LYS A 681 -36.76 -27.11 7.68
C LYS A 681 -37.64 -25.93 7.26
N LEU A 682 -37.10 -24.71 7.25
CA LEU A 682 -37.82 -23.51 6.80
C LEU A 682 -38.29 -23.64 5.35
N LYS A 683 -37.42 -24.08 4.43
CA LYS A 683 -37.78 -24.30 3.02
C LYS A 683 -38.91 -25.30 2.88
N ILE A 684 -38.86 -26.42 3.61
CA ILE A 684 -39.93 -27.41 3.61
C ILE A 684 -41.24 -26.84 4.19
N ILE A 685 -41.16 -25.99 5.24
CA ILE A 685 -42.34 -25.31 5.79
C ILE A 685 -42.98 -24.39 4.74
N LEU A 686 -42.16 -23.61 4.01
CA LEU A 686 -42.65 -22.72 2.94
C LEU A 686 -43.33 -23.51 1.82
N ASP A 687 -42.80 -24.65 1.41
CA ASP A 687 -43.42 -25.55 0.42
C ASP A 687 -44.77 -26.10 0.91
N ILE A 688 -44.83 -26.52 2.18
CA ILE A 688 -46.08 -27.02 2.78
C ILE A 688 -47.13 -25.92 2.86
N LEU A 689 -46.75 -24.70 3.26
CA LEU A 689 -47.67 -23.56 3.30
C LEU A 689 -48.20 -23.21 1.89
N ASN A 690 -47.33 -23.31 0.89
CA ASN A 690 -47.68 -23.10 -0.51
C ASN A 690 -48.62 -24.23 -1.03
N GLU A 691 -48.30 -25.50 -0.77
CA GLU A 691 -49.13 -26.66 -1.14
C GLU A 691 -50.55 -26.53 -0.56
N LEU A 692 -50.65 -26.15 0.71
CA LEU A 692 -51.92 -26.01 1.41
C LEU A 692 -52.65 -24.68 1.11
N LYS A 693 -52.14 -23.85 0.22
CA LYS A 693 -52.65 -22.52 -0.14
C LYS A 693 -52.88 -21.61 1.07
N ILE A 694 -52.04 -21.72 2.06
CA ILE A 694 -52.00 -20.82 3.23
C ILE A 694 -51.22 -19.55 2.91
N CYS A 695 -50.14 -19.74 2.17
CA CYS A 695 -49.29 -18.69 1.63
C CYS A 695 -48.88 -19.07 0.21
N THR A 696 -49.02 -18.20 -0.77
CA THR A 696 -48.43 -18.43 -2.10
C THR A 696 -47.00 -17.92 -2.11
N VAL A 697 -46.09 -18.76 -2.57
CA VAL A 697 -44.67 -18.45 -2.72
C VAL A 697 -44.35 -18.45 -4.22
N LYS A 698 -44.02 -17.29 -4.77
CA LYS A 698 -43.79 -17.12 -6.21
C LYS A 698 -42.40 -16.57 -6.44
N LEU A 699 -41.57 -17.29 -7.18
CA LEU A 699 -40.25 -16.84 -7.58
C LEU A 699 -40.39 -15.65 -8.56
N VAL A 700 -39.82 -14.49 -8.19
CA VAL A 700 -39.83 -13.26 -8.99
C VAL A 700 -38.52 -13.06 -9.72
N SER A 701 -37.42 -13.36 -9.06
CA SER A 701 -36.05 -13.37 -9.61
C SER A 701 -35.19 -14.41 -8.88
N PRO A 702 -34.03 -14.82 -9.38
CA PRO A 702 -33.20 -15.82 -8.72
C PRO A 702 -32.98 -15.52 -7.23
N GLY A 703 -33.54 -16.39 -6.36
CA GLY A 703 -33.45 -16.31 -4.90
C GLY A 703 -34.38 -15.30 -4.21
N ILE A 704 -35.19 -14.53 -4.97
CA ILE A 704 -36.18 -13.59 -4.41
C ILE A 704 -37.57 -14.13 -4.64
N TYR A 705 -38.33 -14.27 -3.59
CA TYR A 705 -39.70 -14.79 -3.61
C TYR A 705 -40.69 -13.72 -3.18
N GLN A 706 -41.82 -13.67 -3.84
CA GLN A 706 -42.99 -12.92 -3.43
C GLN A 706 -43.92 -13.83 -2.62
N TYR A 707 -44.42 -13.35 -1.49
CA TYR A 707 -45.23 -14.07 -0.54
C TYR A 707 -46.62 -13.41 -0.45
N ASP A 708 -47.67 -14.10 -0.91
CA ASP A 708 -49.06 -13.69 -0.75
C ASP A 708 -49.72 -14.54 0.33
N ILE A 709 -50.40 -13.91 1.30
CA ILE A 709 -51.02 -14.60 2.42
C ILE A 709 -52.53 -14.63 2.23
N TYR A 710 -53.13 -15.82 2.20
CA TYR A 710 -54.56 -16.00 2.16
C TYR A 710 -55.14 -15.94 3.56
N PHE A 711 -56.10 -15.02 3.78
CA PHE A 711 -56.84 -14.93 5.04
C PHE A 711 -58.07 -15.87 4.99
N ASN A 712 -57.90 -17.15 5.28
CA ASN A 712 -58.99 -18.11 5.38
C ASN A 712 -59.59 -18.10 6.78
N SER A 713 -60.92 -18.20 6.86
CA SER A 713 -61.70 -18.33 8.11
C SER A 713 -61.58 -19.71 8.77
N GLU A 714 -61.20 -20.74 8.00
CA GLU A 714 -61.05 -22.12 8.50
C GLU A 714 -59.61 -22.45 8.90
N LYS A 715 -59.43 -23.19 10.01
CA LYS A 715 -58.14 -23.69 10.43
C LYS A 715 -57.61 -24.72 9.42
N ALA A 716 -56.47 -24.42 8.80
CA ALA A 716 -55.79 -25.36 7.90
C ALA A 716 -55.29 -26.62 8.65
N ASN A 717 -55.56 -27.79 8.08
CA ASN A 717 -55.06 -29.06 8.61
C ASN A 717 -53.75 -29.44 7.94
N ILE A 718 -52.65 -29.21 8.62
CA ILE A 718 -51.25 -29.43 8.15
C ILE A 718 -51.00 -30.93 7.83
N GLU A 719 -51.65 -31.87 8.55
CA GLU A 719 -51.49 -33.32 8.31
C GLU A 719 -52.06 -33.77 6.94
N LYS A 720 -52.80 -32.93 6.24
CA LYS A 720 -53.24 -33.21 4.87
C LYS A 720 -52.13 -33.03 3.82
N SER A 721 -51.02 -32.36 4.16
CA SER A 721 -49.94 -32.13 3.23
C SER A 721 -49.29 -33.42 2.75
N SER A 722 -49.14 -33.53 1.44
CA SER A 722 -48.42 -34.65 0.81
C SER A 722 -46.92 -34.51 1.03
N ILE A 723 -46.41 -33.27 1.06
CA ILE A 723 -45.02 -32.92 1.34
C ILE A 723 -44.64 -33.38 2.77
N LEU A 724 -45.48 -33.08 3.75
CA LEU A 724 -45.23 -33.52 5.13
C LEU A 724 -45.22 -35.04 5.27
N LYS A 725 -46.12 -35.75 4.57
CA LYS A 725 -46.16 -37.20 4.54
C LYS A 725 -44.93 -37.79 3.88
N LYS A 726 -44.47 -37.21 2.76
CA LYS A 726 -43.25 -37.59 2.07
C LYS A 726 -42.05 -37.42 3.02
N LEU A 727 -41.93 -36.31 3.70
CA LEU A 727 -40.85 -36.06 4.66
C LEU A 727 -40.81 -37.08 5.79
N LYS A 728 -42.00 -37.36 6.41
CA LYS A 728 -42.09 -38.36 7.49
C LYS A 728 -41.67 -39.77 7.03
N ASN A 729 -41.92 -40.13 5.74
CA ASN A 729 -41.55 -41.42 5.18
C ASN A 729 -40.05 -41.52 4.81
N GLN A 730 -39.41 -40.41 4.45
CA GLN A 730 -37.99 -40.36 4.13
C GLN A 730 -37.10 -40.31 5.38
N CYS A 731 -37.65 -39.86 6.49
CA CYS A 731 -36.95 -39.80 7.75
C CYS A 731 -36.72 -41.20 8.31
N ILE A 732 -35.45 -41.57 8.43
CA ILE A 732 -35.03 -42.78 9.14
C ILE A 732 -35.01 -42.47 10.63
N ARG A 733 -35.82 -43.21 11.41
CA ARG A 733 -35.74 -43.11 12.87
C ARG A 733 -34.51 -43.90 13.30
N LYS A 734 -33.51 -43.26 13.94
CA LYS A 734 -32.46 -43.96 14.71
C LYS A 734 -33.02 -44.57 15.95
#